data_ea2917c781b6a086959bb4d6c5a3dc4f
#
_entry.id   ea2917c781b6a086959bb4d6c5a3dc4f
#
_cell.length_a   1.000
_cell.length_b   1.000
_cell.length_c   1.000
_cell.angle_alpha   90.00
_cell.angle_beta   90.00
_cell.angle_gamma   90.00
#
_symmetry.space_group_name_H-M   'P 1'
#
loop_
_entity.id
_entity.type
_entity.pdbx_description
1 polymer ?
#
loop_
_entity_poly.entity_id
_entity_poly.type
_entity_poly.pdbx_seq_one_letter_code
_entity_poly.pdbx_strand_id
1 'polypeptide(L)'
;MLNKDLEKTLNEAFKLARDERHEFMTVEHLLLALLDNSSAHEALSSCGADVELMRKEISAFISQTTPLIPRDDEDRETQPTLGFQRVLQRAVFHVQSSGNTEVSGANVLVAIFSEQESQAAYFLKKAEISRLDVVNFLSHGVRKDSKPDNSNNNAESDDDVSAAQIESFATNLNQLVLEGRIDPLIGRDQELNRTIQVLCRRRKNNPLLVGEAGVGKTAIAEGLAYRIVKGDVPEVIAGSTIYSLDMGSLLAGTKYRGDFEKRLKVLLKQIERQEGAILFIDEIHTIIGAGAASGGQLDAANLIKPLLSNGLLRCVGSTTYQEYSQIFEKDRALARRFQKIDIVEPSVDDTTRILMGLKSRYEAHHGVRYTVKAIRAAVELSAKYINDRHLPDKAIDVIDEAGAGQRLLPASKRKKVINVQEIEAIVAKIARIPEKSVSSSDKEVLKNLERNLKMVVFGQDKAIEVLTDSIRLSRSGLGNERRPVGCFLFAGPTGVGKTEVTQQLGKALGVEVLRFDMSEYMERHTVSRLIGAPPGYVGFEQGGLLTDSVLKHPHSVVLLDEIEKAHPDVFNLLLQVMDNGTLTDNNGRKADFRNVILVMTTNAGVQETQRKSIGFQQQDMSHDAMAVINKTFSPEFRNRLDHTIWFNHLDMQVIHQVVDKFIVELQVQLDAKGVSLEVSEGVRHWLAEKGYDRAMGARPMGRVIQEHLKKPLANEILFGSLVDGG
;
A
#
# COMPACT_ATOMS: atom_id res chain seq x y z
N MET A 1 19.45 3.85 -17.65
CA MET A 1 20.87 4.00 -18.06
C MET A 1 20.95 5.15 -19.04
N LEU A 2 22.14 5.79 -19.19
CA LEU A 2 22.33 6.83 -20.21
C LEU A 2 22.29 6.16 -21.60
N ASN A 3 21.68 6.83 -22.59
CA ASN A 3 21.74 6.39 -23.98
C ASN A 3 23.17 6.57 -24.52
N LYS A 4 23.65 5.69 -25.40
CA LYS A 4 24.99 5.73 -26.01
C LYS A 4 25.32 7.07 -26.67
N ASP A 5 24.34 7.71 -27.30
CA ASP A 5 24.49 9.04 -27.91
C ASP A 5 24.73 10.13 -26.87
N LEU A 6 24.04 10.07 -25.72
CA LEU A 6 24.26 10.99 -24.60
C LEU A 6 25.63 10.74 -23.93
N GLU A 7 26.06 9.49 -23.77
CA GLU A 7 27.39 9.18 -23.23
C GLU A 7 28.49 9.79 -24.12
N LYS A 8 28.34 9.71 -25.43
CA LYS A 8 29.24 10.33 -26.39
C LYS A 8 29.26 11.85 -26.23
N THR A 9 28.09 12.47 -26.15
CA THR A 9 27.92 13.92 -25.96
C THR A 9 28.57 14.41 -24.65
N LEU A 10 28.43 13.66 -23.57
CA LEU A 10 29.08 13.98 -22.28
C LEU A 10 30.60 13.91 -22.38
N ASN A 11 31.13 12.87 -23.06
CA ASN A 11 32.58 12.75 -23.30
C ASN A 11 33.13 13.88 -24.17
N GLU A 12 32.34 14.33 -25.17
CA GLU A 12 32.70 15.48 -26.02
C GLU A 12 32.71 16.79 -25.20
N ALA A 13 31.73 17.00 -24.29
CA ALA A 13 31.72 18.16 -23.38
C ALA A 13 32.96 18.18 -22.47
N PHE A 14 33.34 17.01 -21.91
CA PHE A 14 34.57 16.88 -21.11
C PHE A 14 35.83 17.17 -21.91
N LYS A 15 35.90 16.61 -23.13
CA LYS A 15 37.03 16.82 -24.03
C LYS A 15 37.17 18.27 -24.40
N LEU A 16 36.12 18.95 -24.76
CA LEU A 16 36.09 20.37 -25.11
C LEU A 16 36.62 21.25 -23.94
N ALA A 17 36.07 21.03 -22.73
CA ALA A 17 36.51 21.80 -21.56
C ALA A 17 37.99 21.55 -21.21
N ARG A 18 38.49 20.32 -21.40
CA ARG A 18 39.86 19.94 -21.18
C ARG A 18 40.83 20.50 -22.24
N ASP A 19 40.45 20.39 -23.52
CA ASP A 19 41.27 20.87 -24.64
C ASP A 19 41.46 22.41 -24.59
N GLU A 20 40.43 23.13 -24.13
CA GLU A 20 40.47 24.57 -23.89
C GLU A 20 41.05 24.95 -22.49
N ARG A 21 41.47 23.96 -21.69
CA ARG A 21 42.05 24.13 -20.34
C ARG A 21 41.14 24.88 -19.36
N HIS A 22 39.82 24.71 -19.48
CA HIS A 22 38.89 25.29 -18.52
C HIS A 22 38.96 24.57 -17.16
N GLU A 23 38.98 25.36 -16.06
CA GLU A 23 39.02 24.82 -14.70
C GLU A 23 37.73 24.09 -14.35
N PHE A 24 36.60 24.57 -14.85
CA PHE A 24 35.29 24.02 -14.55
C PHE A 24 34.51 23.65 -15.81
N MET A 25 33.89 22.50 -15.78
CA MET A 25 32.87 22.12 -16.76
C MET A 25 31.50 22.56 -16.25
N THR A 26 30.91 23.53 -16.93
CA THR A 26 29.64 24.16 -16.54
C THR A 26 28.44 23.61 -17.33
N VAL A 27 27.22 24.06 -16.98
CA VAL A 27 25.99 23.70 -17.70
C VAL A 27 26.01 24.22 -19.15
N GLU A 28 26.74 25.30 -19.40
CA GLU A 28 26.91 25.90 -20.73
C GLU A 28 27.75 24.99 -21.65
N HIS A 29 28.78 24.35 -21.13
CA HIS A 29 29.53 23.32 -21.87
C HIS A 29 28.63 22.13 -22.23
N LEU A 30 27.76 21.71 -21.30
CA LEU A 30 26.79 20.67 -21.56
C LEU A 30 25.80 21.06 -22.64
N LEU A 31 25.25 22.27 -22.58
CA LEU A 31 24.35 22.78 -23.60
C LEU A 31 25.01 22.86 -24.97
N LEU A 32 26.27 23.33 -25.02
CA LEU A 32 27.05 23.41 -26.26
C LEU A 32 27.22 22.02 -26.92
N ALA A 33 27.55 21.01 -26.13
CA ALA A 33 27.67 19.65 -26.63
C ALA A 33 26.34 19.03 -27.02
N LEU A 34 25.23 19.40 -26.33
CA LEU A 34 23.88 18.97 -26.67
C LEU A 34 23.38 19.50 -28.00
N LEU A 35 23.92 20.61 -28.51
CA LEU A 35 23.60 21.12 -29.86
C LEU A 35 23.98 20.12 -30.97
N ASP A 36 24.97 19.23 -30.71
CA ASP A 36 25.42 18.19 -31.66
C ASP A 36 24.78 16.81 -31.35
N ASN A 37 24.05 16.69 -30.23
CA ASN A 37 23.34 15.44 -29.88
C ASN A 37 22.09 15.27 -30.77
N SER A 38 21.92 14.11 -31.37
CA SER A 38 20.83 13.86 -32.32
C SER A 38 19.44 14.18 -31.78
N SER A 39 19.12 13.70 -30.58
CA SER A 39 17.79 13.89 -29.97
C SER A 39 17.56 15.32 -29.45
N ALA A 40 18.61 15.96 -28.94
CA ALA A 40 18.51 17.36 -28.47
C ALA A 40 18.48 18.35 -29.64
N HIS A 41 19.28 18.11 -30.68
CA HIS A 41 19.29 18.91 -31.91
C HIS A 41 17.93 18.88 -32.62
N GLU A 42 17.34 17.68 -32.75
CA GLU A 42 16.00 17.53 -33.35
C GLU A 42 14.93 18.28 -32.55
N ALA A 43 14.98 18.19 -31.21
CA ALA A 43 14.06 18.89 -30.32
C ALA A 43 14.20 20.42 -30.46
N LEU A 44 15.44 20.95 -30.45
CA LEU A 44 15.71 22.38 -30.61
C LEU A 44 15.26 22.92 -31.98
N SER A 45 15.61 22.22 -33.05
CA SER A 45 15.25 22.56 -34.40
C SER A 45 13.72 22.56 -34.63
N SER A 46 13.04 21.55 -34.05
CA SER A 46 11.57 21.45 -34.11
C SER A 46 10.85 22.51 -33.29
N CYS A 47 11.53 23.08 -32.27
CA CYS A 47 11.04 24.21 -31.49
C CYS A 47 11.37 25.59 -32.14
N GLY A 48 12.00 25.61 -33.34
CA GLY A 48 12.30 26.83 -34.09
C GLY A 48 13.57 27.54 -33.65
N ALA A 49 14.52 26.87 -33.00
CA ALA A 49 15.79 27.44 -32.56
C ALA A 49 16.77 27.61 -33.74
N ASP A 50 17.45 28.75 -33.78
CA ASP A 50 18.64 28.93 -34.60
C ASP A 50 19.85 28.37 -33.88
N VAL A 51 20.14 27.07 -34.13
CA VAL A 51 21.20 26.30 -33.46
C VAL A 51 22.58 26.90 -33.71
N GLU A 52 22.82 27.48 -34.91
CA GLU A 52 24.11 28.08 -35.27
C GLU A 52 24.35 29.39 -34.51
N LEU A 53 23.31 30.21 -34.36
CA LEU A 53 23.38 31.43 -33.56
C LEU A 53 23.63 31.10 -32.08
N MET A 54 22.89 30.13 -31.53
CA MET A 54 23.09 29.66 -30.17
C MET A 54 24.51 29.15 -29.91
N ARG A 55 25.04 28.37 -30.85
CA ARG A 55 26.41 27.85 -30.80
C ARG A 55 27.44 28.99 -30.63
N LYS A 56 27.34 30.02 -31.47
CA LYS A 56 28.25 31.18 -31.42
C LYS A 56 28.16 31.95 -30.11
N GLU A 57 26.95 32.19 -29.62
CA GLU A 57 26.73 32.90 -28.36
C GLU A 57 27.20 32.13 -27.16
N ILE A 58 26.95 30.81 -27.08
CA ILE A 58 27.36 29.95 -25.98
C ILE A 58 28.91 29.82 -25.97
N SER A 59 29.51 29.57 -27.13
CA SER A 59 31.02 29.48 -27.21
C SER A 59 31.67 30.78 -26.82
N ALA A 60 31.18 31.94 -27.25
CA ALA A 60 31.71 33.24 -26.86
C ALA A 60 31.55 33.49 -25.36
N PHE A 61 30.44 33.07 -24.76
CA PHE A 61 30.21 33.19 -23.32
C PHE A 61 31.18 32.30 -22.51
N ILE A 62 31.35 31.03 -22.90
CA ILE A 62 32.25 30.09 -22.25
C ILE A 62 33.68 30.63 -22.26
N SER A 63 34.16 31.09 -23.40
CA SER A 63 35.52 31.63 -23.57
C SER A 63 35.81 32.92 -22.72
N GLN A 64 34.76 33.71 -22.46
CA GLN A 64 34.90 34.98 -21.69
C GLN A 64 34.74 34.78 -20.20
N THR A 65 34.00 33.78 -19.74
CA THR A 65 33.59 33.68 -18.34
C THR A 65 34.21 32.51 -17.59
N THR A 66 34.69 31.47 -18.29
CA THR A 66 35.21 30.27 -17.63
C THR A 66 36.69 30.47 -17.28
N PRO A 67 37.11 30.30 -16.01
CA PRO A 67 38.49 30.38 -15.60
C PRO A 67 39.36 29.32 -16.29
N LEU A 68 40.55 29.71 -16.73
CA LEU A 68 41.54 28.83 -17.34
C LEU A 68 42.50 28.28 -16.33
N ILE A 69 42.87 27.02 -16.44
CA ILE A 69 43.95 26.40 -15.66
C ILE A 69 45.29 27.03 -16.07
N PRO A 70 46.10 27.58 -15.12
CA PRO A 70 47.41 28.14 -15.42
C PRO A 70 48.34 27.17 -16.12
N ARG A 71 49.20 27.66 -17.04
CA ARG A 71 50.11 26.80 -17.83
C ARG A 71 51.11 26.02 -17.00
N ASP A 72 51.39 26.51 -15.81
CA ASP A 72 52.40 25.98 -14.88
C ASP A 72 51.81 24.87 -13.94
N ASP A 73 50.51 24.59 -14.02
CA ASP A 73 49.81 23.61 -13.17
C ASP A 73 49.33 22.43 -14.03
N GLU A 74 50.22 21.46 -14.25
CA GLU A 74 49.93 20.25 -15.05
C GLU A 74 49.11 19.20 -14.31
N ASP A 75 49.03 19.28 -12.96
CA ASP A 75 48.34 18.30 -12.12
C ASP A 75 46.85 18.61 -11.90
N ARG A 76 46.37 19.77 -12.36
CA ARG A 76 44.98 20.20 -12.15
C ARG A 76 44.06 19.75 -13.29
N GLU A 77 43.09 18.95 -12.94
CA GLU A 77 42.09 18.44 -13.90
C GLU A 77 40.82 19.30 -13.90
N THR A 78 40.13 19.39 -15.06
CA THR A 78 38.84 20.03 -15.21
C THR A 78 37.78 19.33 -14.34
N GLN A 79 37.07 20.08 -13.49
CA GLN A 79 36.06 19.52 -12.58
C GLN A 79 34.62 19.92 -12.97
N PRO A 80 33.65 19.02 -12.92
CA PRO A 80 32.25 19.36 -13.18
C PRO A 80 31.69 20.20 -12.04
N THR A 81 30.96 21.27 -12.38
CA THR A 81 30.29 22.12 -11.40
C THR A 81 29.09 21.39 -10.77
N LEU A 82 28.67 21.85 -9.60
CA LEU A 82 27.45 21.34 -8.93
C LEU A 82 26.19 21.49 -9.79
N GLY A 83 26.09 22.57 -10.58
CA GLY A 83 24.99 22.77 -11.52
C GLY A 83 24.95 21.70 -12.61
N PHE A 84 26.11 21.35 -13.18
CA PHE A 84 26.23 20.26 -14.14
C PHE A 84 25.78 18.91 -13.58
N GLN A 85 26.23 18.58 -12.37
CA GLN A 85 25.82 17.32 -11.71
C GLN A 85 24.34 17.28 -11.41
N ARG A 86 23.73 18.37 -10.91
CA ARG A 86 22.30 18.49 -10.63
C ARG A 86 21.43 18.29 -11.89
N VAL A 87 21.85 18.87 -13.02
CA VAL A 87 21.13 18.70 -14.28
C VAL A 87 21.07 17.23 -14.68
N LEU A 88 22.20 16.51 -14.63
CA LEU A 88 22.22 15.09 -14.96
C LEU A 88 21.38 14.23 -13.99
N GLN A 89 21.49 14.49 -12.69
CA GLN A 89 20.68 13.81 -11.69
C GLN A 89 19.18 14.01 -11.92
N ARG A 90 18.75 15.26 -12.20
CA ARG A 90 17.35 15.57 -12.50
C ARG A 90 16.87 14.87 -13.76
N ALA A 91 17.68 14.80 -14.82
CA ALA A 91 17.32 14.08 -16.03
C ALA A 91 17.09 12.59 -15.76
N VAL A 92 17.95 11.97 -14.96
CA VAL A 92 17.82 10.57 -14.54
C VAL A 92 16.55 10.35 -13.72
N PHE A 93 16.28 11.18 -12.71
CA PHE A 93 15.09 11.08 -11.88
C PHE A 93 13.80 11.29 -12.68
N HIS A 94 13.80 12.24 -13.61
CA HIS A 94 12.64 12.50 -14.48
C HIS A 94 12.30 11.29 -15.35
N VAL A 95 13.30 10.64 -15.93
CA VAL A 95 13.11 9.45 -16.78
C VAL A 95 12.65 8.25 -15.96
N GLN A 96 13.22 8.04 -14.76
CA GLN A 96 12.79 6.98 -13.85
C GLN A 96 11.34 7.17 -13.38
N SER A 97 10.93 8.41 -13.08
CA SER A 97 9.55 8.69 -12.67
C SER A 97 8.52 8.54 -13.80
N SER A 98 8.94 8.67 -15.05
CA SER A 98 8.09 8.49 -16.24
C SER A 98 8.06 7.05 -16.78
N GLY A 99 8.69 6.09 -16.07
CA GLY A 99 8.67 4.67 -16.44
C GLY A 99 9.59 4.29 -17.61
N ASN A 100 10.39 5.23 -18.11
CA ASN A 100 11.36 4.99 -19.17
C ASN A 100 12.69 4.48 -18.61
N THR A 101 13.41 3.67 -19.39
CA THR A 101 14.65 3.00 -18.96
C THR A 101 15.92 3.70 -19.41
N GLU A 102 15.85 4.60 -20.40
CA GLU A 102 16.99 5.28 -21.00
C GLU A 102 16.84 6.80 -21.00
N VAL A 103 17.93 7.49 -20.60
CA VAL A 103 18.02 8.96 -20.60
C VAL A 103 18.62 9.43 -21.92
N SER A 104 17.90 10.25 -22.68
CA SER A 104 18.33 10.85 -23.93
C SER A 104 18.85 12.29 -23.75
N GLY A 105 19.51 12.85 -24.78
CA GLY A 105 19.94 14.25 -24.80
C GLY A 105 18.77 15.24 -24.63
N ALA A 106 17.61 14.95 -25.18
CA ALA A 106 16.43 15.78 -25.02
C ALA A 106 15.88 15.79 -23.59
N ASN A 107 16.03 14.69 -22.82
CA ASN A 107 15.70 14.68 -21.39
C ASN A 107 16.64 15.58 -20.57
N VAL A 108 17.93 15.61 -20.93
CA VAL A 108 18.91 16.51 -20.31
C VAL A 108 18.60 17.95 -20.66
N LEU A 109 18.20 18.26 -21.90
CA LEU A 109 17.76 19.59 -22.31
C LEU A 109 16.57 20.07 -21.46
N VAL A 110 15.56 19.23 -21.19
CA VAL A 110 14.44 19.55 -20.29
C VAL A 110 14.92 19.84 -18.86
N ALA A 111 15.94 19.12 -18.40
CA ALA A 111 16.50 19.33 -17.05
C ALA A 111 17.28 20.66 -16.91
N ILE A 112 17.91 21.16 -17.99
CA ILE A 112 18.62 22.46 -18.00
C ILE A 112 17.65 23.61 -17.68
N PHE A 113 16.42 23.59 -18.16
CA PHE A 113 15.42 24.61 -17.84
C PHE A 113 15.13 24.75 -16.33
N SER A 114 15.44 23.74 -15.54
CA SER A 114 15.23 23.75 -14.08
C SER A 114 16.36 24.47 -13.32
N GLU A 115 17.52 24.74 -13.95
CA GLU A 115 18.62 25.54 -13.40
C GLU A 115 18.44 27.02 -13.83
N GLN A 116 17.49 27.71 -13.17
CA GLN A 116 17.10 29.07 -13.56
C GLN A 116 18.21 30.12 -13.47
N GLU A 117 19.23 29.85 -12.66
CA GLU A 117 20.38 30.74 -12.47
C GLU A 117 21.51 30.48 -13.48
N SER A 118 21.42 29.45 -14.33
CA SER A 118 22.43 29.16 -15.35
C SER A 118 22.21 30.01 -16.60
N GLN A 119 23.30 30.44 -17.23
CA GLN A 119 23.24 31.12 -18.51
C GLN A 119 22.75 30.19 -19.63
N ALA A 120 22.95 28.88 -19.49
CA ALA A 120 22.39 27.89 -20.40
C ALA A 120 20.84 28.00 -20.49
N ALA A 121 20.16 28.13 -19.34
CA ALA A 121 18.71 28.33 -19.30
C ALA A 121 18.30 29.70 -19.90
N TYR A 122 19.16 30.73 -19.76
CA TYR A 122 18.93 32.05 -20.38
C TYR A 122 19.02 31.97 -21.92
N PHE A 123 20.03 31.28 -22.48
CA PHE A 123 20.18 31.12 -23.92
C PHE A 123 18.98 30.39 -24.53
N LEU A 124 18.47 29.35 -23.88
CA LEU A 124 17.26 28.65 -24.33
C LEU A 124 16.02 29.57 -24.32
N LYS A 125 15.85 30.39 -23.28
CA LYS A 125 14.76 31.36 -23.20
C LYS A 125 14.91 32.48 -24.24
N LYS A 126 16.14 32.94 -24.50
CA LYS A 126 16.45 33.96 -25.53
C LYS A 126 16.10 33.45 -26.94
N ALA A 127 16.26 32.16 -27.19
CA ALA A 127 15.84 31.50 -28.43
C ALA A 127 14.32 31.23 -28.47
N GLU A 128 13.55 31.85 -27.57
CA GLU A 128 12.06 31.71 -27.48
C GLU A 128 11.61 30.26 -27.28
N ILE A 129 12.45 29.39 -26.73
CA ILE A 129 12.13 28.02 -26.41
C ILE A 129 11.68 27.93 -24.96
N SER A 130 10.50 27.34 -24.71
CA SER A 130 10.04 27.01 -23.37
C SER A 130 10.29 25.54 -23.05
N ARG A 131 10.37 25.20 -21.74
CA ARG A 131 10.42 23.80 -21.29
C ARG A 131 9.25 23.00 -21.85
N LEU A 132 8.07 23.62 -21.95
CA LEU A 132 6.85 22.98 -22.44
C LEU A 132 6.95 22.60 -23.92
N ASP A 133 7.60 23.43 -24.74
CA ASP A 133 7.78 23.17 -26.18
C ASP A 133 8.59 21.88 -26.37
N VAL A 134 9.70 21.73 -25.61
CA VAL A 134 10.55 20.54 -25.68
C VAL A 134 9.83 19.30 -25.12
N VAL A 135 9.07 19.42 -24.04
CA VAL A 135 8.28 18.32 -23.47
C VAL A 135 7.17 17.89 -24.43
N ASN A 136 6.46 18.83 -25.07
CA ASN A 136 5.42 18.53 -26.04
C ASN A 136 5.98 17.84 -27.29
N PHE A 137 7.16 18.28 -27.75
CA PHE A 137 7.84 17.59 -28.84
C PHE A 137 8.21 16.14 -28.47
N LEU A 138 8.75 15.92 -27.26
CA LEU A 138 9.10 14.59 -26.79
C LEU A 138 7.89 13.66 -26.60
N SER A 139 6.73 14.21 -26.18
CA SER A 139 5.53 13.43 -25.88
C SER A 139 4.64 13.19 -27.09
N HIS A 140 4.55 14.15 -27.99
CA HIS A 140 3.55 14.19 -29.06
C HIS A 140 4.10 14.46 -30.46
N GLY A 141 5.41 14.73 -30.61
CA GLY A 141 6.04 15.05 -31.91
C GLY A 141 5.57 16.35 -32.57
N VAL A 142 4.93 17.25 -31.81
CA VAL A 142 4.35 18.49 -32.31
C VAL A 142 5.44 19.52 -32.54
N ARG A 143 5.58 20.02 -33.80
CA ARG A 143 6.52 21.08 -34.18
C ARG A 143 5.90 22.47 -33.97
N LYS A 144 6.73 23.44 -33.55
CA LYS A 144 6.31 24.84 -33.30
C LYS A 144 5.96 25.62 -34.57
N ASP A 145 6.32 25.12 -35.76
CA ASP A 145 6.11 25.79 -37.05
C ASP A 145 4.68 25.72 -37.61
N SER A 146 3.72 25.15 -36.89
CA SER A 146 2.31 25.31 -37.23
C SER A 146 1.75 26.59 -36.61
N LYS A 147 2.21 27.75 -37.09
CA LYS A 147 1.44 29.01 -36.92
C LYS A 147 0.13 28.84 -37.71
N PRO A 148 -1.03 29.06 -37.08
CA PRO A 148 -2.24 29.25 -37.87
C PRO A 148 -2.10 30.55 -38.64
N ASP A 149 -2.05 30.46 -39.96
CA ASP A 149 -2.21 31.62 -40.87
C ASP A 149 -3.50 32.35 -40.51
N ASN A 150 -3.33 33.55 -39.98
CA ASN A 150 -4.40 34.51 -39.78
C ASN A 150 -4.72 35.19 -41.13
N SER A 151 -5.47 34.49 -41.98
CA SER A 151 -6.24 35.12 -43.05
C SER A 151 -7.23 34.10 -43.64
N ASN A 152 -8.40 34.04 -43.01
CA ASN A 152 -9.67 34.08 -43.76
C ASN A 152 -10.84 34.06 -42.77
N ASN A 153 -11.58 35.16 -42.77
CA ASN A 153 -12.95 35.22 -42.32
C ASN A 153 -13.77 34.18 -43.08
N ASN A 154 -14.07 33.07 -42.41
CA ASN A 154 -15.29 32.31 -42.65
C ASN A 154 -15.80 31.87 -41.30
N ALA A 155 -17.01 32.24 -41.00
CA ALA A 155 -17.76 31.87 -39.83
C ALA A 155 -17.87 30.34 -39.78
N GLU A 156 -16.89 29.68 -39.11
CA GLU A 156 -17.09 28.38 -38.53
C GLU A 156 -17.72 28.59 -37.13
N SER A 157 -18.78 27.86 -36.90
CA SER A 157 -19.65 28.01 -35.76
C SER A 157 -18.86 28.01 -34.42
N ASP A 158 -19.18 28.98 -33.56
CA ASP A 158 -18.66 29.11 -32.17
C ASP A 158 -18.79 27.81 -31.33
N ASP A 159 -19.52 26.83 -31.83
CA ASP A 159 -19.79 25.55 -31.16
C ASP A 159 -18.61 24.53 -31.23
N ASP A 160 -17.85 24.49 -32.37
CA ASP A 160 -16.75 23.51 -32.51
C ASP A 160 -15.49 23.90 -31.71
N VAL A 161 -15.20 25.20 -31.60
CA VAL A 161 -14.07 25.68 -30.77
C VAL A 161 -14.37 25.54 -29.29
N SER A 162 -15.65 25.62 -28.90
CA SER A 162 -16.09 25.43 -27.51
C SER A 162 -16.07 23.95 -27.08
N ALA A 163 -16.39 23.02 -27.98
CA ALA A 163 -16.35 21.58 -27.71
C ALA A 163 -14.91 21.09 -27.47
N ALA A 164 -13.95 21.47 -28.30
CA ALA A 164 -12.54 21.11 -28.15
C ALA A 164 -11.90 21.61 -26.83
N GLN A 165 -12.38 22.74 -26.28
CA GLN A 165 -11.92 23.26 -24.99
C GLN A 165 -12.55 22.51 -23.82
N ILE A 166 -13.79 22.02 -23.91
CA ILE A 166 -14.42 21.18 -22.87
C ILE A 166 -13.71 19.83 -22.81
N GLU A 167 -13.46 19.19 -23.94
CA GLU A 167 -12.80 17.89 -24.04
C GLU A 167 -11.37 17.86 -23.45
N SER A 168 -10.71 19.02 -23.36
CA SER A 168 -9.39 19.12 -22.73
C SER A 168 -9.41 18.95 -21.20
N PHE A 169 -10.55 19.22 -20.53
CA PHE A 169 -10.68 19.21 -19.06
C PHE A 169 -11.84 18.35 -18.54
N ALA A 170 -12.72 17.89 -19.41
CA ALA A 170 -13.85 17.04 -19.05
C ALA A 170 -14.11 15.98 -20.12
N THR A 171 -14.38 14.76 -19.67
CA THR A 171 -14.67 13.63 -20.54
C THR A 171 -16.17 13.49 -20.76
N ASN A 172 -16.62 13.40 -22.01
CA ASN A 172 -18.00 13.15 -22.36
C ASN A 172 -18.35 11.67 -22.18
N LEU A 173 -19.09 11.34 -21.11
CA LEU A 173 -19.46 9.93 -20.78
C LEU A 173 -20.44 9.35 -21.81
N ASN A 174 -21.33 10.17 -22.39
CA ASN A 174 -22.29 9.69 -23.41
C ASN A 174 -21.55 9.20 -24.67
N GLN A 175 -20.49 9.91 -25.07
CA GLN A 175 -19.66 9.51 -26.20
C GLN A 175 -18.91 8.21 -25.91
N LEU A 176 -18.34 8.04 -24.70
CA LEU A 176 -17.70 6.79 -24.30
C LEU A 176 -18.66 5.59 -24.29
N VAL A 177 -19.94 5.83 -23.99
CA VAL A 177 -20.98 4.79 -24.12
C VAL A 177 -21.19 4.38 -25.57
N LEU A 178 -21.28 5.36 -26.49
CA LEU A 178 -21.42 5.11 -27.93
C LEU A 178 -20.24 4.36 -28.52
N GLU A 179 -19.04 4.65 -28.04
CA GLU A 179 -17.80 3.94 -28.41
C GLU A 179 -17.69 2.53 -27.75
N GLY A 180 -18.62 2.16 -26.87
CA GLY A 180 -18.61 0.88 -26.17
C GLY A 180 -17.53 0.73 -25.11
N ARG A 181 -16.94 1.84 -24.65
CA ARG A 181 -15.82 1.88 -23.69
C ARG A 181 -16.27 1.85 -22.22
N ILE A 182 -17.57 2.09 -21.96
CA ILE A 182 -18.16 2.04 -20.62
C ILE A 182 -18.74 0.67 -20.33
N ASP A 183 -18.51 0.17 -19.14
CA ASP A 183 -19.05 -1.10 -18.65
C ASP A 183 -20.54 -0.99 -18.28
N PRO A 184 -21.36 -2.03 -18.50
CA PRO A 184 -22.76 -2.01 -18.12
C PRO A 184 -22.89 -1.99 -16.59
N LEU A 185 -23.73 -1.09 -16.07
CA LEU A 185 -24.07 -1.06 -14.64
C LEU A 185 -25.00 -2.22 -14.31
N ILE A 186 -24.63 -3.01 -13.31
CA ILE A 186 -25.38 -4.20 -12.89
C ILE A 186 -25.70 -4.10 -11.40
N GLY A 187 -26.96 -4.35 -11.05
CA GLY A 187 -27.40 -4.50 -9.66
C GLY A 187 -27.51 -3.22 -8.84
N ARG A 188 -27.50 -2.03 -9.47
CA ARG A 188 -27.60 -0.70 -8.82
C ARG A 188 -28.80 0.10 -9.29
N ASP A 189 -29.89 -0.57 -9.65
CA ASP A 189 -31.08 0.08 -10.20
C ASP A 189 -31.78 1.02 -9.23
N GLN A 190 -31.76 0.71 -7.93
CA GLN A 190 -32.39 1.55 -6.91
C GLN A 190 -31.64 2.88 -6.75
N GLU A 191 -30.32 2.83 -6.62
CA GLU A 191 -29.46 4.02 -6.48
C GLU A 191 -29.48 4.86 -7.75
N LEU A 192 -29.48 4.23 -8.92
CA LEU A 192 -29.56 4.92 -10.20
C LEU A 192 -30.91 5.59 -10.38
N ASN A 193 -32.03 4.91 -10.10
CA ASN A 193 -33.36 5.49 -10.14
C ASN A 193 -33.52 6.65 -9.16
N ARG A 194 -32.90 6.53 -7.96
CA ARG A 194 -32.88 7.62 -7.00
C ARG A 194 -32.07 8.82 -7.50
N THR A 195 -30.95 8.59 -8.18
CA THR A 195 -30.12 9.63 -8.80
C THR A 195 -30.93 10.37 -9.89
N ILE A 196 -31.59 9.63 -10.76
CA ILE A 196 -32.50 10.17 -11.79
C ILE A 196 -33.63 11.00 -11.16
N GLN A 197 -34.27 10.46 -10.12
CA GLN A 197 -35.35 11.16 -9.40
C GLN A 197 -34.86 12.49 -8.81
N VAL A 198 -33.66 12.53 -8.26
CA VAL A 198 -33.07 13.76 -7.71
C VAL A 198 -32.79 14.77 -8.81
N LEU A 199 -32.21 14.35 -9.93
CA LEU A 199 -31.92 15.21 -11.08
C LEU A 199 -33.17 15.86 -11.69
N CYS A 200 -34.33 15.19 -11.61
CA CYS A 200 -35.62 15.70 -12.09
C CYS A 200 -36.30 16.67 -11.12
N ARG A 201 -35.75 16.94 -9.93
CA ARG A 201 -36.34 17.85 -8.95
C ARG A 201 -36.20 19.32 -9.37
N ARG A 202 -37.13 20.15 -8.94
CA ARG A 202 -37.06 21.61 -9.12
C ARG A 202 -35.98 22.27 -8.25
N ARG A 203 -35.73 21.75 -7.04
CA ARG A 203 -34.72 22.23 -6.08
C ARG A 203 -34.01 21.04 -5.47
N LYS A 204 -32.77 21.25 -5.02
CA LYS A 204 -31.87 20.16 -4.54
C LYS A 204 -31.77 19.04 -5.59
N ASN A 205 -31.58 19.45 -6.83
CA ASN A 205 -31.51 18.59 -7.99
C ASN A 205 -30.08 18.07 -8.27
N ASN A 206 -29.16 18.26 -7.33
CA ASN A 206 -27.79 17.75 -7.43
C ASN A 206 -27.64 16.54 -6.50
N PRO A 207 -27.55 15.31 -7.03
CA PRO A 207 -27.26 14.12 -6.22
C PRO A 207 -25.80 14.13 -5.75
N LEU A 208 -25.58 13.74 -4.50
CA LEU A 208 -24.27 13.47 -3.93
C LEU A 208 -24.20 12.01 -3.52
N LEU A 209 -23.39 11.23 -4.26
CA LEU A 209 -23.16 9.82 -4.03
C LEU A 209 -22.15 9.67 -2.89
N VAL A 210 -22.59 9.17 -1.73
CA VAL A 210 -21.75 9.02 -0.54
C VAL A 210 -21.58 7.56 -0.21
N GLY A 211 -20.34 7.09 -0.11
CA GLY A 211 -20.02 5.69 0.16
C GLY A 211 -18.52 5.47 0.24
N GLU A 212 -18.08 4.34 0.76
CA GLU A 212 -16.67 4.01 0.87
C GLU A 212 -15.97 3.92 -0.50
N ALA A 213 -14.64 3.97 -0.51
CA ALA A 213 -13.86 3.79 -1.73
C ALA A 213 -14.10 2.38 -2.32
N GLY A 214 -14.21 2.27 -3.65
CA GLY A 214 -14.38 0.98 -4.34
C GLY A 214 -15.80 0.38 -4.33
N VAL A 215 -16.83 1.08 -3.78
CA VAL A 215 -18.22 0.56 -3.81
C VAL A 215 -18.97 0.80 -5.13
N GLY A 216 -18.31 1.47 -6.10
CA GLY A 216 -18.87 1.71 -7.45
C GLY A 216 -19.64 3.02 -7.62
N LYS A 217 -19.24 4.11 -6.93
CA LYS A 217 -19.87 5.43 -7.07
C LYS A 217 -19.76 5.99 -8.51
N THR A 218 -18.59 5.89 -9.11
CA THR A 218 -18.32 6.34 -10.49
C THR A 218 -19.14 5.55 -11.50
N ALA A 219 -19.30 4.24 -11.29
CA ALA A 219 -20.11 3.37 -12.15
C ALA A 219 -21.60 3.79 -12.20
N ILE A 220 -22.13 4.48 -11.18
CA ILE A 220 -23.49 5.01 -11.21
C ILE A 220 -23.62 6.18 -12.22
N ALA A 221 -22.61 7.05 -12.29
CA ALA A 221 -22.58 8.13 -13.27
C ALA A 221 -22.43 7.59 -14.71
N GLU A 222 -21.62 6.57 -14.90
CA GLU A 222 -21.47 5.85 -16.15
C GLU A 222 -22.77 5.12 -16.57
N GLY A 223 -23.42 4.46 -15.61
CA GLY A 223 -24.72 3.82 -15.80
C GLY A 223 -25.83 4.82 -16.13
N LEU A 224 -25.77 6.03 -15.57
CA LEU A 224 -26.69 7.12 -15.92
C LEU A 224 -26.48 7.56 -17.39
N ALA A 225 -25.24 7.75 -17.83
CA ALA A 225 -24.92 8.05 -19.22
C ALA A 225 -25.43 6.95 -20.16
N TYR A 226 -25.24 5.68 -19.78
CA TYR A 226 -25.74 4.54 -20.55
C TYR A 226 -27.26 4.55 -20.73
N ARG A 227 -28.04 4.84 -19.66
CA ARG A 227 -29.49 4.94 -19.74
C ARG A 227 -29.95 6.15 -20.57
N ILE A 228 -29.26 7.28 -20.47
CA ILE A 228 -29.55 8.47 -21.29
C ILE A 228 -29.37 8.16 -22.78
N VAL A 229 -28.27 7.54 -23.15
CA VAL A 229 -27.99 7.16 -24.55
C VAL A 229 -29.02 6.15 -25.08
N LYS A 230 -29.49 5.23 -24.23
CA LYS A 230 -30.54 4.27 -24.60
C LYS A 230 -31.95 4.84 -24.60
N GLY A 231 -32.16 6.05 -24.11
CA GLY A 231 -33.49 6.65 -23.97
C GLY A 231 -34.34 6.07 -22.83
N ASP A 232 -33.72 5.35 -21.87
CA ASP A 232 -34.39 4.75 -20.70
C ASP A 232 -34.37 5.72 -19.51
N VAL A 233 -34.79 6.96 -19.75
CA VAL A 233 -34.83 8.02 -18.74
C VAL A 233 -36.05 8.94 -19.00
N PRO A 234 -36.54 9.67 -17.97
CA PRO A 234 -37.61 10.64 -18.16
C PRO A 234 -37.26 11.76 -19.17
N GLU A 235 -38.25 12.30 -19.85
CA GLU A 235 -38.08 13.37 -20.85
C GLU A 235 -37.25 14.56 -20.38
N VAL A 236 -37.31 14.89 -19.09
CA VAL A 236 -36.57 16.02 -18.48
C VAL A 236 -35.05 15.89 -18.61
N ILE A 237 -34.53 14.68 -18.76
CA ILE A 237 -33.08 14.40 -18.88
C ILE A 237 -32.74 13.55 -20.12
N ALA A 238 -33.72 13.29 -20.99
CA ALA A 238 -33.53 12.44 -22.18
C ALA A 238 -32.48 12.98 -23.18
N GLY A 239 -32.32 14.31 -23.29
CA GLY A 239 -31.31 14.94 -24.14
C GLY A 239 -30.03 15.38 -23.39
N SER A 240 -29.87 14.94 -22.13
CA SER A 240 -28.73 15.41 -21.31
C SER A 240 -27.43 14.73 -21.70
N THR A 241 -26.32 15.49 -21.59
CA THR A 241 -24.95 14.98 -21.76
C THR A 241 -24.20 15.07 -20.43
N ILE A 242 -23.53 13.98 -20.03
CA ILE A 242 -22.76 13.93 -18.78
C ILE A 242 -21.29 14.19 -19.09
N TYR A 243 -20.73 15.22 -18.46
CA TYR A 243 -19.32 15.57 -18.52
C TYR A 243 -18.65 15.20 -17.20
N SER A 244 -17.73 14.26 -17.23
CA SER A 244 -16.88 13.89 -16.08
C SER A 244 -15.68 14.81 -16.00
N LEU A 245 -15.56 15.56 -14.90
CA LEU A 245 -14.49 16.52 -14.68
C LEU A 245 -13.17 15.80 -14.38
N ASP A 246 -12.11 16.13 -15.14
CA ASP A 246 -10.75 15.67 -14.87
C ASP A 246 -9.99 16.71 -14.05
N MET A 247 -9.89 16.45 -12.74
CA MET A 247 -9.15 17.31 -11.81
C MET A 247 -7.65 17.32 -12.10
N GLY A 248 -7.09 16.20 -12.57
CA GLY A 248 -5.69 16.09 -12.92
C GLY A 248 -5.31 17.04 -14.04
N SER A 249 -6.09 17.06 -15.12
CA SER A 249 -5.90 17.95 -16.27
C SER A 249 -6.09 19.43 -15.91
N LEU A 250 -7.04 19.75 -15.02
CA LEU A 250 -7.25 21.13 -14.55
C LEU A 250 -6.08 21.66 -13.73
N LEU A 251 -5.46 20.82 -12.90
CA LEU A 251 -4.32 21.18 -12.05
C LEU A 251 -2.98 21.09 -12.77
N ALA A 252 -2.88 20.32 -13.85
CA ALA A 252 -1.64 20.13 -14.59
C ALA A 252 -1.09 21.46 -15.13
N GLY A 253 0.17 21.78 -14.78
CA GLY A 253 0.85 23.00 -15.26
C GLY A 253 0.38 24.32 -14.63
N THR A 254 -0.52 24.32 -13.65
CA THR A 254 -0.88 25.54 -12.90
C THR A 254 0.18 25.83 -11.84
N LYS A 255 0.92 26.94 -11.98
CA LYS A 255 1.88 27.41 -10.96
C LYS A 255 1.22 28.32 -9.92
N TYR A 256 0.14 28.97 -10.28
CA TYR A 256 -0.57 29.93 -9.43
C TYR A 256 -2.05 29.58 -9.33
N ARG A 257 -2.61 29.83 -8.16
CA ARG A 257 -4.04 29.68 -7.85
C ARG A 257 -4.98 30.31 -8.91
N GLY A 258 -4.63 31.49 -9.42
CA GLY A 258 -5.43 32.20 -10.41
C GLY A 258 -5.57 31.48 -11.75
N ASP A 259 -4.64 30.60 -12.11
CA ASP A 259 -4.69 29.86 -13.39
C ASP A 259 -5.73 28.73 -13.31
N PHE A 260 -5.78 27.99 -12.20
CA PHE A 260 -6.80 26.98 -11.95
C PHE A 260 -8.22 27.60 -11.91
N GLU A 261 -8.38 28.69 -11.14
CA GLU A 261 -9.67 29.39 -11.04
C GLU A 261 -10.16 29.90 -12.41
N LYS A 262 -9.26 30.43 -13.25
CA LYS A 262 -9.58 30.86 -14.61
C LYS A 262 -10.02 29.70 -15.49
N ARG A 263 -9.28 28.58 -15.50
CA ARG A 263 -9.62 27.39 -16.28
C ARG A 263 -10.98 26.82 -15.87
N LEU A 264 -11.18 26.62 -14.56
CA LEU A 264 -12.46 26.13 -14.03
C LEU A 264 -13.61 27.07 -14.39
N LYS A 265 -13.43 28.40 -14.30
CA LYS A 265 -14.45 29.39 -14.65
C LYS A 265 -14.81 29.35 -16.13
N VAL A 266 -13.82 29.18 -17.01
CA VAL A 266 -14.03 29.04 -18.47
C VAL A 266 -14.83 27.77 -18.75
N LEU A 267 -14.39 26.62 -18.18
CA LEU A 267 -15.06 25.34 -18.34
C LEU A 267 -16.52 25.39 -17.86
N LEU A 268 -16.77 25.92 -16.67
CA LEU A 268 -18.12 26.03 -16.11
C LEU A 268 -19.04 26.91 -16.98
N LYS A 269 -18.54 28.03 -17.55
CA LYS A 269 -19.29 28.86 -18.47
C LYS A 269 -19.61 28.15 -19.79
N GLN A 270 -18.72 27.30 -20.28
CA GLN A 270 -18.94 26.53 -21.50
C GLN A 270 -19.98 25.43 -21.26
N ILE A 271 -19.91 24.72 -20.14
CA ILE A 271 -20.90 23.70 -19.75
C ILE A 271 -22.28 24.36 -19.53
N GLU A 272 -22.34 25.54 -18.93
CA GLU A 272 -23.58 26.31 -18.73
C GLU A 272 -24.29 26.66 -20.05
N ARG A 273 -23.55 26.89 -21.13
CA ARG A 273 -24.11 27.18 -22.46
C ARG A 273 -24.70 25.95 -23.17
N GLN A 274 -24.36 24.76 -22.73
CA GLN A 274 -24.87 23.52 -23.30
C GLN A 274 -26.18 23.11 -22.61
N GLU A 275 -27.27 23.14 -23.36
CA GLU A 275 -28.59 22.73 -22.87
C GLU A 275 -28.55 21.26 -22.40
N GLY A 276 -29.02 21.02 -21.17
CA GLY A 276 -29.08 19.67 -20.60
C GLY A 276 -27.77 19.11 -20.10
N ALA A 277 -26.68 19.89 -20.01
CA ALA A 277 -25.42 19.42 -19.49
C ALA A 277 -25.51 19.03 -18.00
N ILE A 278 -24.94 17.90 -17.65
CA ILE A 278 -24.79 17.39 -16.29
C ILE A 278 -23.29 17.24 -16.01
N LEU A 279 -22.79 17.94 -14.99
CA LEU A 279 -21.39 17.83 -14.57
C LEU A 279 -21.25 16.72 -13.53
N PHE A 280 -20.43 15.71 -13.81
CA PHE A 280 -20.03 14.72 -12.83
C PHE A 280 -18.66 15.10 -12.25
N ILE A 281 -18.59 15.15 -10.92
CA ILE A 281 -17.35 15.45 -10.19
C ILE A 281 -17.06 14.29 -9.25
N ASP A 282 -16.09 13.48 -9.62
CA ASP A 282 -15.59 12.44 -8.73
C ASP A 282 -14.74 13.06 -7.63
N GLU A 283 -14.81 12.52 -6.42
CA GLU A 283 -14.12 13.08 -5.25
C GLU A 283 -14.34 14.59 -5.08
N ILE A 284 -15.59 15.06 -5.15
CA ILE A 284 -15.95 16.49 -5.13
C ILE A 284 -15.37 17.25 -3.92
N HIS A 285 -15.00 16.53 -2.84
CA HIS A 285 -14.33 17.08 -1.68
C HIS A 285 -12.95 17.68 -2.02
N THR A 286 -12.28 17.21 -3.06
CA THR A 286 -10.99 17.75 -3.51
C THR A 286 -11.10 19.20 -4.00
N ILE A 287 -12.24 19.56 -4.58
CA ILE A 287 -12.52 20.93 -5.04
C ILE A 287 -12.91 21.83 -3.87
N ILE A 288 -13.63 21.27 -2.88
CA ILE A 288 -14.25 22.01 -1.79
C ILE A 288 -13.31 22.17 -0.61
N GLY A 289 -12.48 21.14 -0.33
CA GLY A 289 -11.66 21.04 0.89
C GLY A 289 -10.17 21.32 0.70
N ALA A 290 -9.68 21.48 -0.49
CA ALA A 290 -8.25 21.67 -0.80
C ALA A 290 -7.61 22.91 -0.12
N GLY A 291 -8.33 23.60 0.72
CA GLY A 291 -7.94 24.85 1.34
C GLY A 291 -7.65 24.88 2.83
N ALA A 292 -7.81 23.80 3.56
CA ALA A 292 -7.77 23.86 5.03
C ALA A 292 -6.40 23.61 5.68
N ALA A 293 -5.43 22.99 4.97
CA ALA A 293 -4.21 22.48 5.60
C ALA A 293 -2.91 23.26 5.33
N SER A 294 -2.87 24.16 4.36
CA SER A 294 -1.66 24.98 4.09
C SER A 294 -2.07 26.35 3.55
N GLY A 295 -1.96 27.37 4.36
CA GLY A 295 -2.01 28.84 4.15
C GLY A 295 -2.42 29.48 2.83
N GLY A 296 -3.01 28.77 1.85
CA GLY A 296 -3.42 29.25 0.55
C GLY A 296 -4.58 28.42 0.00
N GLN A 297 -5.79 28.73 0.45
CA GLN A 297 -7.02 28.02 0.10
C GLN A 297 -7.38 28.11 -1.38
N LEU A 298 -7.44 26.98 -2.09
CA LEU A 298 -8.17 26.80 -3.36
C LEU A 298 -9.67 26.79 -3.02
N ASP A 299 -10.34 27.92 -3.06
CA ASP A 299 -11.79 27.98 -2.78
C ASP A 299 -12.59 27.93 -4.09
N ALA A 300 -12.41 26.84 -4.86
CA ALA A 300 -13.20 26.56 -6.05
C ALA A 300 -14.70 26.39 -5.73
N ALA A 301 -15.03 26.07 -4.47
CA ALA A 301 -16.40 26.03 -4.01
C ALA A 301 -17.15 27.33 -4.27
N ASN A 302 -16.50 28.50 -4.14
CA ASN A 302 -17.12 29.80 -4.39
C ASN A 302 -17.45 30.04 -5.88
N LEU A 303 -16.80 29.34 -6.81
CA LEU A 303 -17.12 29.41 -8.23
C LEU A 303 -18.33 28.52 -8.59
N ILE A 304 -18.46 27.37 -7.94
CA ILE A 304 -19.52 26.38 -8.23
C ILE A 304 -20.82 26.74 -7.49
N LYS A 305 -20.75 27.28 -6.27
CA LYS A 305 -21.91 27.64 -5.44
C LYS A 305 -22.96 28.51 -6.16
N PRO A 306 -22.60 29.59 -6.90
CA PRO A 306 -23.59 30.42 -7.60
C PRO A 306 -24.32 29.64 -8.70
N LEU A 307 -23.63 28.84 -9.49
CA LEU A 307 -24.19 28.08 -10.61
C LEU A 307 -25.18 27.01 -10.13
N LEU A 308 -24.84 26.33 -9.06
CA LEU A 308 -25.75 25.36 -8.41
C LEU A 308 -26.98 26.05 -7.78
N SER A 309 -26.83 27.33 -7.34
CA SER A 309 -27.93 28.08 -6.70
C SER A 309 -29.00 28.49 -7.67
N ASN A 310 -28.57 28.93 -8.85
CA ASN A 310 -29.46 29.45 -9.87
C ASN A 310 -30.13 28.35 -10.69
N GLY A 311 -29.76 27.07 -10.46
CA GLY A 311 -30.27 25.93 -11.21
C GLY A 311 -29.76 25.86 -12.65
N LEU A 312 -28.75 26.66 -12.98
CA LEU A 312 -28.14 26.76 -14.31
C LEU A 312 -27.26 25.56 -14.63
N LEU A 313 -26.73 24.90 -13.58
CA LEU A 313 -25.89 23.71 -13.70
C LEU A 313 -26.47 22.58 -12.86
N ARG A 314 -26.62 21.40 -13.46
CA ARG A 314 -26.88 20.15 -12.74
C ARG A 314 -25.56 19.48 -12.45
N CYS A 315 -25.36 19.03 -11.23
CA CYS A 315 -24.12 18.40 -10.80
C CYS A 315 -24.41 17.09 -10.06
N VAL A 316 -23.66 16.06 -10.42
CA VAL A 316 -23.58 14.81 -9.67
C VAL A 316 -22.21 14.75 -9.01
N GLY A 317 -22.14 14.68 -7.69
CA GLY A 317 -20.89 14.57 -6.96
C GLY A 317 -20.71 13.17 -6.36
N SER A 318 -19.46 12.75 -6.17
CA SER A 318 -19.14 11.58 -5.37
C SER A 318 -18.21 11.96 -4.21
N THR A 319 -18.31 11.27 -3.07
CA THR A 319 -17.42 11.46 -1.91
C THR A 319 -17.49 10.25 -0.99
N THR A 320 -16.58 10.15 -0.02
CA THR A 320 -16.66 9.14 1.04
C THR A 320 -17.46 9.66 2.25
N TYR A 321 -17.80 8.77 3.19
CA TYR A 321 -18.50 9.17 4.42
C TYR A 321 -17.65 10.10 5.28
N GLN A 322 -16.34 9.86 5.32
CA GLN A 322 -15.40 10.63 6.12
C GLN A 322 -15.33 12.09 5.61
N GLU A 323 -15.08 12.29 4.32
CA GLU A 323 -14.99 13.62 3.71
C GLU A 323 -16.36 14.33 3.71
N TYR A 324 -17.46 13.58 3.55
CA TYR A 324 -18.79 14.14 3.69
C TYR A 324 -18.99 14.81 5.05
N SER A 325 -18.68 14.10 6.14
CA SER A 325 -18.81 14.63 7.49
C SER A 325 -17.83 15.77 7.79
N GLN A 326 -16.60 15.69 7.27
CA GLN A 326 -15.57 16.69 7.53
C GLN A 326 -15.80 18.00 6.76
N ILE A 327 -16.34 17.94 5.55
CA ILE A 327 -16.39 19.06 4.60
C ILE A 327 -17.82 19.50 4.34
N PHE A 328 -18.71 18.60 3.88
CA PHE A 328 -20.05 18.96 3.45
C PHE A 328 -20.98 19.32 4.62
N GLU A 329 -20.93 18.62 5.74
CA GLU A 329 -21.76 18.92 6.91
C GLU A 329 -21.38 20.27 7.54
N LYS A 330 -20.11 20.68 7.40
CA LYS A 330 -19.64 21.99 7.89
C LYS A 330 -20.06 23.13 6.96
N ASP A 331 -20.12 22.92 5.65
CA ASP A 331 -20.59 23.93 4.69
C ASP A 331 -22.11 23.81 4.43
N ARG A 332 -22.89 24.48 5.30
CA ARG A 332 -24.36 24.50 5.20
C ARG A 332 -24.88 25.00 3.83
N ALA A 333 -24.10 25.80 3.11
CA ALA A 333 -24.50 26.33 1.82
C ALA A 333 -24.47 25.25 0.73
N LEU A 334 -23.47 24.37 0.73
CA LEU A 334 -23.37 23.22 -0.15
C LEU A 334 -24.34 22.11 0.24
N ALA A 335 -24.43 21.77 1.52
CA ALA A 335 -25.33 20.73 2.03
C ALA A 335 -26.80 20.98 1.66
N ARG A 336 -27.22 22.25 1.55
CA ARG A 336 -28.59 22.60 1.13
C ARG A 336 -28.85 22.43 -0.36
N ARG A 337 -27.79 22.31 -1.20
CA ARG A 337 -27.90 22.23 -2.67
C ARG A 337 -27.76 20.81 -3.18
N PHE A 338 -27.10 19.97 -2.43
CA PHE A 338 -26.94 18.54 -2.73
C PHE A 338 -27.96 17.67 -1.98
N GLN A 339 -28.37 16.58 -2.61
CA GLN A 339 -29.16 15.53 -1.98
C GLN A 339 -28.26 14.31 -1.81
N LYS A 340 -27.97 13.95 -0.57
CA LYS A 340 -27.22 12.75 -0.22
C LYS A 340 -27.95 11.48 -0.71
N ILE A 341 -27.20 10.60 -1.34
CA ILE A 341 -27.59 9.23 -1.72
C ILE A 341 -26.51 8.31 -1.19
N ASP A 342 -26.87 7.43 -0.24
CA ASP A 342 -25.93 6.49 0.34
C ASP A 342 -25.70 5.32 -0.62
N ILE A 343 -24.43 5.03 -0.92
CA ILE A 343 -23.99 3.92 -1.75
C ILE A 343 -23.27 2.93 -0.82
N VAL A 344 -24.00 1.89 -0.44
CA VAL A 344 -23.48 0.86 0.45
C VAL A 344 -22.71 -0.21 -0.31
N GLU A 345 -21.80 -0.91 0.37
CA GLU A 345 -21.10 -2.07 -0.17
C GLU A 345 -22.11 -3.14 -0.63
N PRO A 346 -22.02 -3.67 -1.87
CA PRO A 346 -22.94 -4.69 -2.36
C PRO A 346 -22.71 -6.02 -1.62
N SER A 347 -23.75 -6.83 -1.55
CA SER A 347 -23.65 -8.19 -1.01
C SER A 347 -22.76 -9.09 -1.88
N VAL A 348 -22.32 -10.22 -1.33
CA VAL A 348 -21.54 -11.24 -2.07
C VAL A 348 -22.32 -11.74 -3.30
N ASP A 349 -23.63 -11.94 -3.17
CA ASP A 349 -24.48 -12.38 -4.28
C ASP A 349 -24.65 -11.30 -5.36
N ASP A 350 -24.82 -10.03 -4.96
CA ASP A 350 -24.88 -8.89 -5.89
C ASP A 350 -23.56 -8.72 -6.62
N THR A 351 -22.45 -8.78 -5.88
CA THR A 351 -21.10 -8.70 -6.46
C THR A 351 -20.86 -9.85 -7.44
N THR A 352 -21.30 -11.05 -7.12
CA THR A 352 -21.19 -12.19 -8.05
C THR A 352 -21.95 -11.91 -9.35
N ARG A 353 -23.15 -11.31 -9.28
CA ARG A 353 -23.91 -10.89 -10.47
C ARG A 353 -23.17 -9.81 -11.26
N ILE A 354 -22.58 -8.83 -10.59
CA ILE A 354 -21.76 -7.78 -11.22
C ILE A 354 -20.60 -8.41 -11.98
N LEU A 355 -19.81 -9.27 -11.34
CA LEU A 355 -18.65 -9.89 -11.98
C LEU A 355 -19.05 -10.83 -13.12
N MET A 356 -20.18 -11.53 -13.00
CA MET A 356 -20.70 -12.36 -14.09
C MET A 356 -21.05 -11.53 -15.33
N GLY A 357 -21.58 -10.33 -15.15
CA GLY A 357 -21.85 -9.42 -16.24
C GLY A 357 -20.62 -8.79 -16.88
N LEU A 358 -19.58 -8.55 -16.09
CA LEU A 358 -18.30 -8.02 -16.55
C LEU A 358 -17.37 -9.09 -17.15
N LYS A 359 -17.63 -10.36 -16.86
CA LYS A 359 -16.81 -11.52 -17.22
C LYS A 359 -16.36 -11.52 -18.67
N SER A 360 -17.27 -11.31 -19.62
CA SER A 360 -16.96 -11.36 -21.06
C SER A 360 -15.94 -10.31 -21.49
N ARG A 361 -15.92 -9.14 -20.86
CA ARG A 361 -14.97 -8.08 -21.14
C ARG A 361 -13.56 -8.41 -20.64
N TYR A 362 -13.48 -8.92 -19.40
CA TYR A 362 -12.18 -9.37 -18.85
C TYR A 362 -11.64 -10.59 -19.60
N GLU A 363 -12.50 -11.52 -20.04
CA GLU A 363 -12.13 -12.65 -20.88
C GLU A 363 -11.57 -12.20 -22.24
N ALA A 364 -12.21 -11.22 -22.87
CA ALA A 364 -11.74 -10.64 -24.13
C ALA A 364 -10.41 -9.88 -23.95
N HIS A 365 -10.30 -9.10 -22.86
CA HIS A 365 -9.11 -8.32 -22.58
C HIS A 365 -7.89 -9.21 -22.33
N HIS A 366 -8.00 -10.25 -21.49
CA HIS A 366 -6.88 -11.11 -21.11
C HIS A 366 -6.67 -12.32 -22.04
N GLY A 367 -7.63 -12.64 -22.89
CA GLY A 367 -7.59 -13.84 -23.75
C GLY A 367 -7.71 -15.16 -22.96
N VAL A 368 -8.41 -15.13 -21.83
CA VAL A 368 -8.64 -16.28 -20.94
C VAL A 368 -10.14 -16.50 -20.74
N ARG A 369 -10.53 -17.62 -20.15
CA ARG A 369 -11.91 -17.90 -19.72
C ARG A 369 -11.97 -18.12 -18.22
N TYR A 370 -12.94 -17.49 -17.55
CA TYR A 370 -13.18 -17.70 -16.12
C TYR A 370 -14.32 -18.70 -15.93
N THR A 371 -14.11 -19.70 -15.09
CA THR A 371 -15.22 -20.59 -14.69
C THR A 371 -16.17 -19.85 -13.75
N VAL A 372 -17.45 -20.21 -13.75
CA VAL A 372 -18.44 -19.64 -12.82
C VAL A 372 -18.01 -19.83 -11.36
N LYS A 373 -17.40 -21.00 -11.06
CA LYS A 373 -16.85 -21.29 -9.72
C LYS A 373 -15.69 -20.35 -9.37
N ALA A 374 -14.83 -20.00 -10.34
CA ALA A 374 -13.73 -19.06 -10.12
C ALA A 374 -14.24 -17.65 -9.82
N ILE A 375 -15.24 -17.16 -10.56
CA ILE A 375 -15.87 -15.85 -10.29
C ILE A 375 -16.46 -15.80 -8.87
N ARG A 376 -17.22 -16.84 -8.50
CA ARG A 376 -17.82 -16.93 -7.17
C ARG A 376 -16.76 -17.00 -6.08
N ALA A 377 -15.71 -17.80 -6.27
CA ALA A 377 -14.57 -17.88 -5.36
C ALA A 377 -13.85 -16.53 -5.23
N ALA A 378 -13.68 -15.78 -6.32
CA ALA A 378 -13.06 -14.44 -6.26
C ALA A 378 -13.84 -13.50 -5.34
N VAL A 379 -15.16 -13.51 -5.40
CA VAL A 379 -16.00 -12.69 -4.52
C VAL A 379 -15.95 -13.17 -3.07
N GLU A 380 -16.18 -14.46 -2.82
CA GLU A 380 -16.23 -15.04 -1.48
C GLU A 380 -14.88 -14.90 -0.75
N LEU A 381 -13.77 -15.21 -1.45
CA LEU A 381 -12.44 -15.14 -0.87
C LEU A 381 -11.97 -13.70 -0.69
N SER A 382 -12.26 -12.80 -1.61
CA SER A 382 -11.91 -11.38 -1.44
C SER A 382 -12.72 -10.75 -0.29
N ALA A 383 -14.00 -11.10 -0.15
CA ALA A 383 -14.83 -10.66 0.97
C ALA A 383 -14.28 -11.13 2.32
N LYS A 384 -13.75 -12.36 2.37
CA LYS A 384 -13.25 -12.99 3.60
C LYS A 384 -11.84 -12.55 3.99
N TYR A 385 -10.96 -12.37 3.01
CA TYR A 385 -9.52 -12.22 3.28
C TYR A 385 -8.95 -10.83 2.96
N ILE A 386 -9.62 -10.02 2.11
CA ILE A 386 -9.19 -8.67 1.77
C ILE A 386 -10.10 -7.68 2.48
N ASN A 387 -9.64 -7.16 3.65
CA ASN A 387 -10.46 -6.34 4.54
C ASN A 387 -10.17 -4.82 4.44
N ASP A 388 -9.11 -4.44 3.73
CA ASP A 388 -8.68 -3.05 3.52
C ASP A 388 -9.42 -2.36 2.37
N ARG A 389 -10.22 -3.10 1.60
CA ARG A 389 -10.97 -2.64 0.43
C ARG A 389 -12.41 -3.17 0.45
N HIS A 390 -13.29 -2.56 -0.36
CA HIS A 390 -14.71 -2.92 -0.43
C HIS A 390 -15.06 -3.63 -1.74
N LEU A 391 -16.14 -4.42 -1.67
CA LEU A 391 -16.76 -4.97 -2.87
C LEU A 391 -17.47 -3.85 -3.66
N PRO A 392 -17.55 -3.92 -5.00
CA PRO A 392 -17.06 -4.99 -5.86
C PRO A 392 -15.59 -4.88 -6.25
N ASP A 393 -14.94 -3.73 -5.99
CA ASP A 393 -13.62 -3.36 -6.49
C ASP A 393 -12.55 -4.42 -6.19
N LYS A 394 -12.43 -4.83 -4.91
CA LYS A 394 -11.48 -5.89 -4.51
C LYS A 394 -11.66 -7.23 -5.22
N ALA A 395 -12.89 -7.57 -5.60
CA ALA A 395 -13.17 -8.81 -6.33
C ALA A 395 -12.88 -8.65 -7.82
N ILE A 396 -13.08 -7.46 -8.37
CA ILE A 396 -12.69 -7.08 -9.73
C ILE A 396 -11.17 -7.16 -9.87
N ASP A 397 -10.43 -6.58 -8.94
CA ASP A 397 -8.96 -6.63 -8.91
C ASP A 397 -8.45 -8.08 -8.92
N VAL A 398 -9.08 -8.98 -8.15
CA VAL A 398 -8.70 -10.40 -8.10
C VAL A 398 -8.85 -11.07 -9.46
N ILE A 399 -9.95 -10.85 -10.18
CA ILE A 399 -10.13 -11.47 -11.52
C ILE A 399 -9.23 -10.83 -12.56
N ASP A 400 -9.00 -9.53 -12.48
CA ASP A 400 -8.10 -8.79 -13.37
C ASP A 400 -6.63 -9.25 -13.18
N GLU A 401 -6.14 -9.32 -11.94
CA GLU A 401 -4.78 -9.80 -11.64
C GLU A 401 -4.63 -11.28 -12.02
N ALA A 402 -5.66 -12.11 -11.84
CA ALA A 402 -5.62 -13.51 -12.27
C ALA A 402 -5.47 -13.65 -13.79
N GLY A 403 -6.16 -12.81 -14.56
CA GLY A 403 -6.02 -12.75 -16.02
C GLY A 403 -4.67 -12.21 -16.46
N ALA A 404 -4.23 -11.09 -15.88
CA ALA A 404 -2.93 -10.47 -16.16
C ALA A 404 -1.76 -11.42 -15.83
N GLY A 405 -1.86 -12.16 -14.72
CA GLY A 405 -0.84 -13.13 -14.31
C GLY A 405 -0.58 -14.22 -15.36
N GLN A 406 -1.60 -14.62 -16.12
CA GLN A 406 -1.40 -15.60 -17.21
C GLN A 406 -0.59 -15.03 -18.39
N ARG A 407 -0.67 -13.72 -18.64
CA ARG A 407 0.12 -13.07 -19.70
C ARG A 407 1.62 -13.02 -19.40
N LEU A 408 1.98 -12.95 -18.12
CA LEU A 408 3.39 -12.93 -17.67
C LEU A 408 4.06 -14.30 -17.79
N LEU A 409 3.28 -15.39 -17.87
CA LEU A 409 3.83 -16.74 -18.01
C LEU A 409 4.31 -16.99 -19.46
N PRO A 410 5.37 -17.82 -19.65
CA PRO A 410 5.75 -18.31 -20.97
C PRO A 410 4.57 -18.99 -21.67
N ALA A 411 4.48 -18.87 -22.99
CA ALA A 411 3.34 -19.37 -23.79
C ALA A 411 3.00 -20.86 -23.51
N SER A 412 4.02 -21.69 -23.23
CA SER A 412 3.86 -23.11 -22.89
C SER A 412 3.20 -23.37 -21.53
N LYS A 413 3.23 -22.40 -20.62
CA LYS A 413 2.67 -22.52 -19.25
C LYS A 413 1.37 -21.74 -19.07
N ARG A 414 0.90 -20.99 -20.08
CA ARG A 414 -0.33 -20.20 -20.02
C ARG A 414 -1.55 -21.09 -19.98
N LYS A 415 -2.37 -20.90 -18.97
CA LYS A 415 -3.67 -21.56 -18.89
C LYS A 415 -4.73 -20.70 -19.59
N LYS A 416 -5.50 -21.31 -20.47
CA LYS A 416 -6.62 -20.65 -21.17
C LYS A 416 -7.89 -20.53 -20.30
N VAL A 417 -7.98 -21.33 -19.23
CA VAL A 417 -9.10 -21.37 -18.31
C VAL A 417 -8.61 -21.13 -16.90
N ILE A 418 -9.18 -20.15 -16.24
CA ILE A 418 -8.91 -19.81 -14.84
C ILE A 418 -9.95 -20.50 -13.97
N ASN A 419 -9.48 -21.34 -13.05
CA ASN A 419 -10.27 -22.09 -12.08
C ASN A 419 -10.13 -21.46 -10.68
N VAL A 420 -10.69 -22.13 -9.68
CA VAL A 420 -10.64 -21.69 -8.28
C VAL A 420 -9.21 -21.61 -7.76
N GLN A 421 -8.32 -22.53 -8.15
CA GLN A 421 -6.92 -22.56 -7.68
C GLN A 421 -6.12 -21.31 -8.06
N GLU A 422 -6.31 -20.80 -9.29
CA GLU A 422 -5.65 -19.58 -9.72
C GLU A 422 -6.14 -18.36 -8.92
N ILE A 423 -7.43 -18.32 -8.61
CA ILE A 423 -8.03 -17.27 -7.78
C ILE A 423 -7.50 -17.36 -6.34
N GLU A 424 -7.44 -18.58 -5.76
CA GLU A 424 -6.88 -18.80 -4.42
C GLU A 424 -5.44 -18.29 -4.31
N ALA A 425 -4.60 -18.57 -5.31
CA ALA A 425 -3.22 -18.10 -5.36
C ALA A 425 -3.12 -16.56 -5.43
N ILE A 426 -3.98 -15.91 -6.21
CA ILE A 426 -4.00 -14.44 -6.30
C ILE A 426 -4.51 -13.81 -5.01
N VAL A 427 -5.60 -14.33 -4.44
CA VAL A 427 -6.11 -13.82 -3.15
C VAL A 427 -5.07 -13.99 -2.05
N ALA A 428 -4.37 -15.12 -2.00
CA ALA A 428 -3.29 -15.38 -1.06
C ALA A 428 -2.19 -14.31 -1.18
N LYS A 429 -1.80 -13.99 -2.41
CA LYS A 429 -0.78 -12.96 -2.70
C LYS A 429 -1.23 -11.56 -2.30
N ILE A 430 -2.46 -11.14 -2.68
CA ILE A 430 -3.01 -9.82 -2.34
C ILE A 430 -3.19 -9.67 -0.83
N ALA A 431 -3.80 -10.67 -0.18
CA ALA A 431 -4.05 -10.67 1.25
C ALA A 431 -2.80 -10.99 2.10
N ARG A 432 -1.65 -11.29 1.46
CA ARG A 432 -0.38 -11.67 2.11
C ARG A 432 -0.53 -12.87 3.04
N ILE A 433 -1.28 -13.88 2.59
CA ILE A 433 -1.54 -15.12 3.31
C ILE A 433 -0.82 -16.25 2.59
N PRO A 434 -0.32 -17.26 3.31
CA PRO A 434 0.19 -18.47 2.64
C PRO A 434 -0.90 -19.09 1.75
N GLU A 435 -0.53 -19.50 0.52
CA GLU A 435 -1.46 -20.13 -0.43
C GLU A 435 -2.20 -21.33 0.18
N LYS A 436 -1.52 -22.06 1.07
CA LYS A 436 -2.09 -23.19 1.81
C LYS A 436 -3.26 -22.83 2.72
N SER A 437 -3.34 -21.58 3.21
CA SER A 437 -4.41 -21.12 4.11
C SER A 437 -5.70 -20.73 3.37
N VAL A 438 -5.63 -20.54 2.07
CA VAL A 438 -6.78 -20.18 1.22
C VAL A 438 -7.35 -21.41 0.53
N SER A 439 -6.53 -22.45 0.32
CA SER A 439 -6.90 -23.66 -0.39
C SER A 439 -7.56 -24.72 0.51
N SER A 440 -8.17 -25.73 -0.10
CA SER A 440 -8.72 -26.91 0.57
C SER A 440 -7.69 -27.72 1.39
N SER A 441 -6.39 -27.44 1.25
CA SER A 441 -5.30 -28.04 2.03
C SER A 441 -5.25 -27.55 3.50
N ASP A 442 -5.98 -26.49 3.86
CA ASP A 442 -6.08 -26.01 5.27
C ASP A 442 -6.59 -27.12 6.21
N LYS A 443 -7.47 -27.99 5.69
CA LYS A 443 -7.96 -29.16 6.45
C LYS A 443 -6.86 -30.14 6.82
N GLU A 444 -5.89 -30.39 5.94
CA GLU A 444 -4.75 -31.28 6.23
C GLU A 444 -3.77 -30.66 7.22
N VAL A 445 -3.52 -29.36 7.10
CA VAL A 445 -2.69 -28.62 8.06
C VAL A 445 -3.31 -28.68 9.45
N LEU A 446 -4.60 -28.38 9.58
CA LEU A 446 -5.33 -28.43 10.84
C LEU A 446 -5.44 -29.87 11.42
N LYS A 447 -5.58 -30.89 10.56
CA LYS A 447 -5.59 -32.28 10.97
C LYS A 447 -4.28 -32.70 11.63
N ASN A 448 -3.15 -32.25 11.06
CA ASN A 448 -1.82 -32.63 11.51
C ASN A 448 -1.21 -31.62 12.53
N LEU A 449 -1.90 -30.49 12.81
CA LEU A 449 -1.39 -29.40 13.64
C LEU A 449 -0.92 -29.86 15.00
N GLU A 450 -1.75 -30.64 15.71
CA GLU A 450 -1.45 -31.17 17.03
C GLU A 450 -0.21 -32.08 17.01
N ARG A 451 -0.15 -33.02 16.07
CA ARG A 451 0.98 -33.92 15.91
C ARG A 451 2.26 -33.12 15.62
N ASN A 452 2.21 -32.15 14.74
CA ASN A 452 3.37 -31.34 14.35
C ASN A 452 3.89 -30.52 15.54
N LEU A 453 2.99 -29.95 16.34
CA LEU A 453 3.39 -29.23 17.56
C LEU A 453 3.99 -30.14 18.62
N LYS A 454 3.39 -31.31 18.87
CA LYS A 454 3.92 -32.30 19.84
C LYS A 454 5.29 -32.87 19.43
N MET A 455 5.62 -32.89 18.14
CA MET A 455 6.94 -33.30 17.64
C MET A 455 8.08 -32.34 18.01
N VAL A 456 7.75 -31.05 18.20
CA VAL A 456 8.77 -29.99 18.39
C VAL A 456 8.74 -29.39 19.79
N VAL A 457 7.60 -29.43 20.46
CA VAL A 457 7.41 -28.93 21.82
C VAL A 457 7.10 -30.09 22.72
N PHE A 458 7.98 -30.33 23.68
CA PHE A 458 7.93 -31.50 24.56
C PHE A 458 7.32 -31.18 25.93
N GLY A 459 6.60 -32.14 26.51
CA GLY A 459 6.07 -32.07 27.87
C GLY A 459 4.88 -31.15 28.08
N GLN A 460 4.24 -30.67 27.00
CA GLN A 460 3.09 -29.76 27.07
C GLN A 460 1.87 -30.29 26.28
N ASP A 461 1.69 -31.62 26.24
CA ASP A 461 0.69 -32.26 25.38
C ASP A 461 -0.72 -31.74 25.61
N LYS A 462 -1.15 -31.63 26.90
CA LYS A 462 -2.48 -31.10 27.26
C LYS A 462 -2.67 -29.65 26.80
N ALA A 463 -1.64 -28.83 26.92
CA ALA A 463 -1.69 -27.44 26.47
C ALA A 463 -1.88 -27.33 24.92
N ILE A 464 -1.16 -28.20 24.20
CA ILE A 464 -1.25 -28.28 22.72
C ILE A 464 -2.61 -28.82 22.30
N GLU A 465 -3.18 -29.80 22.95
CA GLU A 465 -4.52 -30.34 22.67
C GLU A 465 -5.59 -29.24 22.78
N VAL A 466 -5.66 -28.57 23.92
CA VAL A 466 -6.64 -27.47 24.12
C VAL A 466 -6.48 -26.37 23.11
N LEU A 467 -5.24 -25.98 22.78
CA LEU A 467 -4.95 -24.96 21.79
C LEU A 467 -5.44 -25.36 20.39
N THR A 468 -5.11 -26.59 19.98
CA THR A 468 -5.43 -27.07 18.63
C THR A 468 -6.92 -27.32 18.45
N ASP A 469 -7.60 -27.82 19.48
CA ASP A 469 -9.05 -28.05 19.44
C ASP A 469 -9.83 -26.72 19.34
N SER A 470 -9.39 -25.69 20.08
CA SER A 470 -9.99 -24.35 19.99
C SER A 470 -9.80 -23.74 18.60
N ILE A 471 -8.61 -23.87 18.02
CA ILE A 471 -8.34 -23.38 16.66
C ILE A 471 -9.19 -24.15 15.62
N ARG A 472 -9.30 -25.47 15.76
CA ARG A 472 -10.15 -26.30 14.88
C ARG A 472 -11.62 -25.88 14.96
N LEU A 473 -12.14 -25.62 16.17
CA LEU A 473 -13.50 -25.16 16.38
C LEU A 473 -13.75 -23.82 15.69
N SER A 474 -12.87 -22.84 15.87
CA SER A 474 -12.97 -21.53 15.23
C SER A 474 -12.93 -21.63 13.69
N ARG A 475 -12.00 -22.43 13.15
CA ARG A 475 -11.82 -22.61 11.70
C ARG A 475 -12.91 -23.47 11.06
N SER A 476 -13.69 -24.25 11.82
CA SER A 476 -14.84 -24.99 11.31
C SER A 476 -16.06 -24.13 10.93
N GLY A 477 -16.01 -22.81 11.24
CA GLY A 477 -17.14 -21.90 11.03
C GLY A 477 -18.17 -21.93 12.16
N LEU A 478 -17.93 -22.66 13.24
CA LEU A 478 -18.79 -22.70 14.42
C LEU A 478 -18.42 -21.65 15.47
N GLY A 479 -17.33 -20.90 15.23
CA GLY A 479 -16.88 -19.79 16.06
C GLY A 479 -17.69 -18.51 15.81
N ASN A 480 -17.47 -17.50 16.64
CA ASN A 480 -18.08 -16.17 16.47
C ASN A 480 -17.31 -15.38 15.41
N GLU A 481 -17.95 -15.06 14.29
CA GLU A 481 -17.35 -14.33 13.15
C GLU A 481 -16.86 -12.94 13.50
N ARG A 482 -17.31 -12.35 14.62
CA ARG A 482 -16.93 -10.98 15.05
C ARG A 482 -15.73 -10.97 15.97
N ARG A 483 -15.20 -12.12 16.39
CA ARG A 483 -14.08 -12.25 17.34
C ARG A 483 -12.82 -12.73 16.64
N PRO A 484 -11.63 -12.57 17.25
CA PRO A 484 -10.41 -13.24 16.80
C PRO A 484 -10.58 -14.74 16.68
N VAL A 485 -9.71 -15.41 15.89
CA VAL A 485 -9.70 -16.89 15.75
C VAL A 485 -9.61 -17.60 17.10
N GLY A 486 -8.86 -17.01 18.04
CA GLY A 486 -8.78 -17.46 19.41
C GLY A 486 -7.98 -16.49 20.28
N CYS A 487 -8.38 -16.38 21.54
CA CYS A 487 -7.75 -15.52 22.54
C CYS A 487 -7.29 -16.39 23.71
N PHE A 488 -5.99 -16.62 23.82
CA PHE A 488 -5.39 -17.57 24.77
C PHE A 488 -4.52 -16.88 25.80
N LEU A 489 -4.64 -17.26 27.06
CA LEU A 489 -3.72 -16.90 28.11
C LEU A 489 -2.85 -18.12 28.47
N PHE A 490 -1.55 -18.07 28.15
CA PHE A 490 -0.57 -19.10 28.51
C PHE A 490 0.03 -18.78 29.88
N ALA A 491 -0.35 -19.52 30.89
CA ALA A 491 0.10 -19.35 32.26
C ALA A 491 1.08 -20.47 32.66
N GLY A 492 2.07 -20.15 33.46
CA GLY A 492 3.02 -21.13 33.96
C GLY A 492 4.43 -20.58 34.13
N PRO A 493 5.38 -21.44 34.62
CA PRO A 493 6.75 -21.03 34.89
C PRO A 493 7.51 -20.48 33.71
N THR A 494 8.58 -19.74 33.97
CA THR A 494 9.48 -19.28 32.93
C THR A 494 10.23 -20.46 32.30
N GLY A 495 10.48 -20.39 30.98
CA GLY A 495 11.33 -21.38 30.29
C GLY A 495 10.69 -22.76 30.07
N VAL A 496 9.37 -22.92 30.20
CA VAL A 496 8.63 -24.18 29.96
C VAL A 496 8.09 -24.33 28.54
N GLY A 497 8.33 -23.33 27.65
CA GLY A 497 7.99 -23.44 26.23
C GLY A 497 6.78 -22.60 25.76
N LYS A 498 6.23 -21.68 26.58
CA LYS A 498 5.08 -20.80 26.18
C LYS A 498 5.31 -20.06 24.86
N THR A 499 6.42 -19.34 24.76
CA THR A 499 6.81 -18.60 23.57
C THR A 499 7.15 -19.53 22.40
N GLU A 500 7.76 -20.68 22.67
CA GLU A 500 8.12 -21.69 21.67
C GLU A 500 6.86 -22.27 20.99
N VAL A 501 5.83 -22.67 21.79
CA VAL A 501 4.55 -23.13 21.23
C VAL A 501 3.96 -22.09 20.26
N THR A 502 4.02 -20.81 20.63
CA THR A 502 3.49 -19.73 19.79
C THR A 502 4.28 -19.59 18.48
N GLN A 503 5.61 -19.68 18.54
CA GLN A 503 6.47 -19.63 17.34
C GLN A 503 6.24 -20.84 16.43
N GLN A 504 6.14 -22.03 17.01
CA GLN A 504 5.89 -23.26 16.25
C GLN A 504 4.46 -23.29 15.68
N LEU A 505 3.48 -22.71 16.39
CA LEU A 505 2.13 -22.52 15.87
C LEU A 505 2.13 -21.63 14.60
N GLY A 506 2.83 -20.50 14.65
CA GLY A 506 2.98 -19.63 13.47
C GLY A 506 3.61 -20.36 12.29
N LYS A 507 4.70 -21.09 12.53
CA LYS A 507 5.38 -21.90 11.50
C LYS A 507 4.47 -23.00 10.93
N ALA A 508 3.73 -23.71 11.79
CA ALA A 508 2.85 -24.81 11.38
C ALA A 508 1.66 -24.31 10.56
N LEU A 509 1.10 -23.15 10.90
CA LEU A 509 0.04 -22.49 10.16
C LEU A 509 0.57 -21.70 8.96
N GLY A 510 1.89 -21.47 8.86
CA GLY A 510 2.51 -20.66 7.82
C GLY A 510 2.19 -19.17 7.94
N VAL A 511 1.89 -18.66 9.13
CA VAL A 511 1.58 -17.26 9.41
C VAL A 511 2.68 -16.62 10.26
N GLU A 512 2.80 -15.29 10.16
CA GLU A 512 3.81 -14.56 10.92
C GLU A 512 3.45 -14.44 12.39
N VAL A 513 4.48 -14.42 13.27
CA VAL A 513 4.32 -14.22 14.72
C VAL A 513 4.77 -12.80 15.06
N LEU A 514 3.82 -11.95 15.43
CA LEU A 514 4.04 -10.57 15.84
C LEU A 514 4.21 -10.55 17.36
N ARG A 515 5.43 -10.30 17.83
CA ARG A 515 5.75 -10.33 19.26
C ARG A 515 5.87 -8.92 19.83
N PHE A 516 5.17 -8.68 20.94
CA PHE A 516 5.24 -7.47 21.76
C PHE A 516 5.56 -7.84 23.19
N ASP A 517 6.66 -7.31 23.73
CA ASP A 517 7.04 -7.49 25.14
C ASP A 517 6.32 -6.42 25.97
N MET A 518 5.41 -6.85 26.84
CA MET A 518 4.59 -5.93 27.62
C MET A 518 5.37 -5.20 28.71
N SER A 519 6.60 -5.61 29.00
CA SER A 519 7.50 -4.85 29.87
C SER A 519 7.89 -3.48 29.29
N GLU A 520 7.82 -3.30 27.97
CA GLU A 520 8.02 -2.00 27.32
C GLU A 520 6.80 -1.06 27.41
N TYR A 521 5.64 -1.59 27.82
CA TYR A 521 4.35 -0.88 27.87
C TYR A 521 3.79 -0.77 29.29
N MET A 522 4.67 -0.61 30.28
CA MET A 522 4.32 -0.46 31.70
C MET A 522 3.77 0.94 32.01
N GLU A 523 4.16 1.95 31.24
CA GLU A 523 3.78 3.34 31.49
C GLU A 523 2.72 3.80 30.48
N ARG A 524 1.82 4.70 30.95
CA ARG A 524 0.71 5.18 30.14
C ARG A 524 1.13 5.81 28.80
N HIS A 525 2.22 6.55 28.78
CA HIS A 525 2.70 7.18 27.54
C HIS A 525 3.25 6.15 26.52
N THR A 526 3.71 4.99 26.97
CA THR A 526 4.19 3.94 26.05
C THR A 526 3.04 3.18 25.41
N VAL A 527 1.85 3.12 26.04
CA VAL A 527 0.65 2.53 25.45
C VAL A 527 0.24 3.25 24.15
N SER A 528 0.45 4.56 24.08
CA SER A 528 0.20 5.33 22.86
C SER A 528 1.01 4.85 21.65
N ARG A 529 2.14 4.19 21.86
CA ARG A 529 2.93 3.60 20.77
C ARG A 529 2.23 2.40 20.13
N LEU A 530 1.33 1.70 20.85
CA LEU A 530 0.57 0.56 20.30
C LEU A 530 -0.53 1.00 19.35
N ILE A 531 -1.20 2.14 19.64
CA ILE A 531 -2.37 2.64 18.90
C ILE A 531 -2.15 3.99 18.23
N GLY A 532 -0.93 4.52 18.25
CA GLY A 532 -0.59 5.87 17.76
C GLY A 532 -0.75 6.97 18.82
N ALA A 533 -0.06 8.08 18.61
CA ALA A 533 -0.18 9.25 19.47
C ALA A 533 -1.50 10.00 19.19
N PRO A 534 -2.15 10.61 20.21
CA PRO A 534 -3.32 11.44 19.99
C PRO A 534 -3.00 12.68 19.14
N PRO A 535 -4.00 13.28 18.44
CA PRO A 535 -3.83 14.52 17.72
C PRO A 535 -3.21 15.63 18.58
N GLY A 536 -2.19 16.31 18.05
CA GLY A 536 -1.49 17.40 18.75
C GLY A 536 -0.23 16.97 19.52
N TYR A 537 0.11 15.69 19.58
CA TYR A 537 1.37 15.20 20.14
C TYR A 537 2.40 14.91 19.04
N VAL A 538 3.69 15.00 19.40
CA VAL A 538 4.80 14.68 18.50
C VAL A 538 4.70 13.21 18.08
N GLY A 539 4.72 12.94 16.76
CA GLY A 539 4.57 11.58 16.23
C GLY A 539 3.12 11.17 15.92
N PHE A 540 2.15 12.07 15.96
CA PHE A 540 0.75 11.80 15.60
C PHE A 540 0.59 11.20 14.20
N GLU A 541 1.41 11.58 13.23
CA GLU A 541 1.36 11.02 11.87
C GLU A 541 1.83 9.55 11.79
N GLN A 542 2.53 9.07 12.81
CA GLN A 542 2.95 7.68 12.91
C GLN A 542 1.79 6.84 13.47
N GLY A 543 1.41 5.78 12.73
CA GLY A 543 0.40 4.82 13.19
C GLY A 543 0.84 4.06 14.43
N GLY A 544 -0.09 3.33 15.06
CA GLY A 544 0.20 2.49 16.19
C GLY A 544 0.98 1.23 15.78
N LEU A 545 2.00 0.85 16.54
CA LEU A 545 2.82 -0.33 16.24
C LEU A 545 2.01 -1.63 16.14
N LEU A 546 1.02 -1.82 17.03
CA LEU A 546 0.15 -3.00 17.01
C LEU A 546 -0.80 -2.95 15.81
N THR A 547 -1.46 -1.82 15.59
CA THR A 547 -2.41 -1.66 14.48
C THR A 547 -1.71 -1.73 13.13
N ASP A 548 -0.57 -1.07 12.95
CA ASP A 548 0.21 -1.13 11.70
C ASP A 548 0.76 -2.53 11.42
N SER A 549 1.19 -3.28 12.45
CA SER A 549 1.67 -4.65 12.27
C SER A 549 0.56 -5.59 11.84
N VAL A 550 -0.64 -5.46 12.42
CA VAL A 550 -1.81 -6.28 12.04
C VAL A 550 -2.35 -5.87 10.67
N LEU A 551 -2.34 -4.58 10.31
CA LEU A 551 -2.70 -4.14 8.96
C LEU A 551 -1.74 -4.70 7.89
N LYS A 552 -0.45 -4.83 8.22
CA LYS A 552 0.54 -5.45 7.32
C LYS A 552 0.39 -6.98 7.24
N HIS A 553 0.02 -7.62 8.35
CA HIS A 553 -0.10 -9.07 8.49
C HIS A 553 -1.46 -9.43 9.12
N PRO A 554 -2.57 -9.31 8.37
CA PRO A 554 -3.92 -9.52 8.89
C PRO A 554 -4.20 -10.97 9.31
N HIS A 555 -3.37 -11.91 8.86
CA HIS A 555 -3.36 -13.31 9.29
C HIS A 555 -2.05 -13.58 10.03
N SER A 556 -2.08 -13.44 11.33
CA SER A 556 -0.87 -13.58 12.17
C SER A 556 -1.21 -14.16 13.54
N VAL A 557 -0.18 -14.60 14.22
CA VAL A 557 -0.25 -14.90 15.66
C VAL A 557 0.33 -13.68 16.38
N VAL A 558 -0.49 -12.98 17.14
CA VAL A 558 -0.04 -11.85 17.99
C VAL A 558 0.31 -12.40 19.36
N LEU A 559 1.58 -12.30 19.74
CA LEU A 559 2.09 -12.71 21.04
C LEU A 559 2.35 -11.47 21.91
N LEU A 560 1.60 -11.34 23.00
CA LEU A 560 1.82 -10.36 24.04
C LEU A 560 2.53 -11.06 25.21
N ASP A 561 3.85 -10.84 25.32
CA ASP A 561 4.67 -11.52 26.31
C ASP A 561 4.64 -10.77 27.65
N GLU A 562 4.51 -11.49 28.78
CA GLU A 562 4.46 -10.97 30.15
C GLU A 562 3.33 -9.91 30.36
N ILE A 563 2.09 -10.30 30.00
CA ILE A 563 0.92 -9.39 29.99
C ILE A 563 0.63 -8.77 31.37
N GLU A 564 1.02 -9.42 32.48
CA GLU A 564 0.88 -8.91 33.85
C GLU A 564 1.67 -7.62 34.11
N LYS A 565 2.66 -7.31 33.27
CA LYS A 565 3.45 -6.07 33.37
C LYS A 565 2.85 -4.90 32.63
N ALA A 566 1.88 -5.14 31.76
CA ALA A 566 1.26 -4.10 30.95
C ALA A 566 0.50 -3.07 31.80
N HIS A 567 0.50 -1.82 31.34
CA HIS A 567 -0.35 -0.79 31.93
C HIS A 567 -1.85 -1.17 31.81
N PRO A 568 -2.72 -0.81 32.77
CA PRO A 568 -4.15 -1.12 32.73
C PRO A 568 -4.86 -0.72 31.44
N ASP A 569 -4.44 0.37 30.78
CA ASP A 569 -5.03 0.82 29.51
C ASP A 569 -4.83 -0.20 28.38
N VAL A 570 -3.79 -1.04 28.41
CA VAL A 570 -3.58 -2.12 27.44
C VAL A 570 -4.71 -3.15 27.53
N PHE A 571 -5.18 -3.46 28.75
CA PHE A 571 -6.30 -4.40 28.90
C PHE A 571 -7.58 -3.85 28.31
N ASN A 572 -7.83 -2.53 28.40
CA ASN A 572 -9.00 -1.90 27.77
C ASN A 572 -8.96 -2.04 26.22
N LEU A 573 -7.78 -1.89 25.63
CA LEU A 573 -7.60 -2.14 24.18
C LEU A 573 -7.86 -3.60 23.82
N LEU A 574 -7.35 -4.52 24.61
CA LEU A 574 -7.53 -5.96 24.39
C LEU A 574 -9.00 -6.38 24.54
N LEU A 575 -9.74 -5.79 25.49
CA LEU A 575 -11.18 -6.03 25.61
C LEU A 575 -11.92 -5.65 24.33
N GLN A 576 -11.58 -4.50 23.72
CA GLN A 576 -12.16 -4.08 22.45
C GLN A 576 -11.84 -5.07 21.31
N VAL A 577 -10.59 -5.54 21.24
CA VAL A 577 -10.15 -6.55 20.26
C VAL A 577 -10.91 -7.86 20.44
N MET A 578 -11.00 -8.35 21.67
CA MET A 578 -11.65 -9.63 21.98
C MET A 578 -13.16 -9.61 21.76
N ASP A 579 -13.85 -8.46 21.94
CA ASP A 579 -15.28 -8.35 21.74
C ASP A 579 -15.67 -8.11 20.27
N ASN A 580 -14.96 -7.19 19.62
CA ASN A 580 -15.36 -6.66 18.31
C ASN A 580 -14.46 -7.19 17.16
N GLY A 581 -13.36 -7.87 17.47
CA GLY A 581 -12.37 -8.32 16.48
C GLY A 581 -11.72 -7.17 15.71
N THR A 582 -11.79 -5.92 16.22
CA THR A 582 -11.24 -4.75 15.56
C THR A 582 -10.69 -3.76 16.55
N LEU A 583 -9.64 -3.04 16.15
CA LEU A 583 -9.04 -1.96 16.94
C LEU A 583 -8.86 -0.74 16.06
N THR A 584 -9.38 0.40 16.52
CA THR A 584 -9.21 1.67 15.80
C THR A 584 -8.06 2.44 16.43
N ASP A 585 -7.10 2.85 15.60
CA ASP A 585 -5.99 3.70 16.03
C ASP A 585 -6.44 5.17 16.27
N ASN A 586 -5.54 5.96 16.82
CA ASN A 586 -5.82 7.38 17.08
C ASN A 586 -5.92 8.22 15.78
N ASN A 587 -5.49 7.68 14.64
CA ASN A 587 -5.64 8.27 13.31
C ASN A 587 -6.96 7.88 12.63
N GLY A 588 -7.81 7.09 13.30
CA GLY A 588 -9.08 6.61 12.78
C GLY A 588 -8.96 5.38 11.88
N ARG A 589 -7.75 4.80 11.70
CA ARG A 589 -7.55 3.57 10.92
C ARG A 589 -7.97 2.36 11.74
N LYS A 590 -8.73 1.47 11.11
CA LYS A 590 -9.30 0.30 11.75
C LYS A 590 -8.49 -0.95 11.38
N ALA A 591 -7.83 -1.55 12.35
CA ALA A 591 -7.15 -2.83 12.19
C ALA A 591 -8.11 -3.99 12.51
N ASP A 592 -8.12 -5.02 11.66
CA ASP A 592 -9.00 -6.19 11.76
C ASP A 592 -8.23 -7.37 12.39
N PHE A 593 -8.72 -7.85 13.52
CA PHE A 593 -8.16 -8.97 14.28
C PHE A 593 -8.94 -10.27 14.11
N ARG A 594 -10.00 -10.32 13.30
CA ARG A 594 -10.87 -11.49 13.13
C ARG A 594 -10.13 -12.72 12.62
N ASN A 595 -9.03 -12.52 11.91
CA ASN A 595 -8.18 -13.60 11.41
C ASN A 595 -6.87 -13.78 12.22
N VAL A 596 -6.77 -13.09 13.35
CA VAL A 596 -5.60 -13.15 14.26
C VAL A 596 -5.83 -14.17 15.34
N ILE A 597 -4.77 -14.89 15.72
CA ILE A 597 -4.70 -15.69 16.95
C ILE A 597 -3.98 -14.84 18.01
N LEU A 598 -4.69 -14.47 19.06
CA LEU A 598 -4.13 -13.67 20.15
C LEU A 598 -3.63 -14.58 21.27
N VAL A 599 -2.34 -14.55 21.52
CA VAL A 599 -1.68 -15.31 22.59
C VAL A 599 -1.06 -14.33 23.58
N MET A 600 -1.40 -14.47 24.82
CA MET A 600 -0.84 -13.69 25.93
C MET A 600 -0.09 -14.64 26.87
N THR A 601 1.10 -14.29 27.31
CA THR A 601 1.83 -15.11 28.30
C THR A 601 1.86 -14.42 29.65
N THR A 602 1.83 -15.22 30.71
CA THR A 602 1.97 -14.73 32.08
C THR A 602 2.79 -15.70 32.93
N ASN A 603 3.56 -15.13 33.84
CA ASN A 603 4.26 -15.84 34.89
C ASN A 603 3.58 -15.67 36.26
N ALA A 604 2.45 -15.01 36.32
CA ALA A 604 1.67 -14.79 37.54
C ALA A 604 1.24 -16.14 38.15
N GLY A 605 1.31 -16.25 39.45
CA GLY A 605 0.95 -17.46 40.21
C GLY A 605 2.10 -18.44 40.47
N VAL A 606 3.23 -18.34 39.77
CA VAL A 606 4.37 -19.26 39.95
C VAL A 606 5.16 -18.98 41.22
N GLN A 607 5.36 -17.69 41.57
CA GLN A 607 6.17 -17.32 42.76
C GLN A 607 5.50 -17.67 44.10
N GLU A 608 4.16 -17.61 44.14
CA GLU A 608 3.42 -17.94 45.38
C GLU A 608 3.30 -19.45 45.61
N THR A 609 3.25 -20.26 44.56
CA THR A 609 3.28 -21.73 44.68
C THR A 609 4.63 -22.21 45.16
N GLN A 610 5.73 -21.53 44.87
CA GLN A 610 7.05 -21.85 45.39
C GLN A 610 7.23 -21.51 46.88
N ARG A 611 6.56 -20.50 47.41
CA ARG A 611 6.68 -20.06 48.79
C ARG A 611 5.88 -20.91 49.78
N LYS A 612 4.84 -21.62 49.37
CA LYS A 612 3.95 -22.41 50.21
C LYS A 612 4.32 -23.90 50.34
N SER A 613 5.41 -24.37 49.76
CA SER A 613 5.85 -25.75 49.79
C SER A 613 6.65 -26.10 51.08
N ILE A 614 6.24 -25.60 52.24
CA ILE A 614 6.75 -26.05 53.56
C ILE A 614 5.61 -26.81 54.26
N GLY A 615 5.31 -28.05 53.81
CA GLY A 615 4.30 -28.89 54.42
C GLY A 615 3.92 -30.10 53.58
N PHE A 616 3.85 -31.25 54.19
CA PHE A 616 3.70 -32.61 53.67
C PHE A 616 2.34 -32.93 53.01
N GLN A 617 1.86 -32.17 52.02
CA GLN A 617 0.76 -32.61 51.17
C GLN A 617 0.95 -32.08 49.75
N GLN A 618 0.93 -32.96 48.76
CA GLN A 618 0.73 -32.63 47.36
C GLN A 618 -0.71 -32.08 47.17
N GLN A 619 -0.89 -30.80 47.46
CA GLN A 619 -2.11 -30.09 47.06
C GLN A 619 -2.00 -29.72 45.58
N ASP A 620 -3.11 -29.88 44.89
CA ASP A 620 -3.25 -29.51 43.46
C ASP A 620 -2.75 -28.08 43.22
N MET A 621 -1.50 -27.96 42.72
CA MET A 621 -0.81 -26.69 42.44
C MET A 621 -1.56 -25.81 41.43
N SER A 622 -2.45 -26.42 40.66
CA SER A 622 -3.29 -25.73 39.69
C SER A 622 -4.35 -24.79 40.31
N HIS A 623 -4.86 -25.15 41.50
CA HIS A 623 -5.92 -24.37 42.16
C HIS A 623 -5.39 -23.07 42.77
N ASP A 624 -4.22 -23.11 43.40
CA ASP A 624 -3.60 -21.92 44.00
C ASP A 624 -3.10 -20.93 42.93
N ALA A 625 -2.55 -21.46 41.85
CA ALA A 625 -2.14 -20.62 40.70
C ALA A 625 -3.31 -19.93 39.99
N MET A 626 -4.45 -20.62 39.85
CA MET A 626 -5.69 -20.01 39.32
C MET A 626 -6.23 -18.91 40.25
N ALA A 627 -6.08 -19.06 41.57
CA ALA A 627 -6.47 -18.01 42.51
C ALA A 627 -5.66 -16.71 42.31
N VAL A 628 -4.36 -16.82 41.98
CA VAL A 628 -3.51 -15.68 41.67
C VAL A 628 -3.90 -15.02 40.33
N ILE A 629 -4.13 -15.84 39.28
CA ILE A 629 -4.63 -15.35 38.00
C ILE A 629 -5.96 -14.60 38.20
N ASN A 630 -6.86 -15.15 39.02
CA ASN A 630 -8.14 -14.53 39.36
C ASN A 630 -7.98 -13.21 40.11
N LYS A 631 -6.91 -13.00 40.84
CA LYS A 631 -6.59 -11.76 41.55
C LYS A 631 -5.89 -10.73 40.63
N THR A 632 -5.06 -11.21 39.72
CA THR A 632 -4.25 -10.36 38.82
C THR A 632 -5.08 -9.79 37.67
N PHE A 633 -5.97 -10.60 37.11
CA PHE A 633 -6.77 -10.22 35.94
C PHE A 633 -8.24 -10.02 36.31
N SER A 634 -8.84 -8.95 35.80
CA SER A 634 -10.26 -8.64 36.07
C SER A 634 -11.18 -9.77 35.57
N PRO A 635 -12.34 -10.00 36.23
CA PRO A 635 -13.33 -10.97 35.76
C PRO A 635 -13.78 -10.71 34.31
N GLU A 636 -13.87 -9.44 33.95
CA GLU A 636 -14.25 -9.01 32.61
C GLU A 636 -13.26 -9.48 31.55
N PHE A 637 -11.96 -9.32 31.78
CA PHE A 637 -10.91 -9.78 30.90
C PHE A 637 -10.89 -11.32 30.77
N ARG A 638 -11.00 -12.02 31.91
CA ARG A 638 -10.97 -13.50 31.91
C ARG A 638 -12.12 -14.14 31.17
N ASN A 639 -13.33 -13.57 31.28
CA ASN A 639 -14.53 -14.08 30.60
C ASN A 639 -14.49 -13.93 29.07
N ARG A 640 -13.55 -13.15 28.54
CA ARG A 640 -13.37 -12.95 27.11
C ARG A 640 -12.29 -13.83 26.50
N LEU A 641 -11.48 -14.49 27.36
CA LEU A 641 -10.53 -15.50 26.94
C LEU A 641 -11.26 -16.76 26.51
N ASP A 642 -10.85 -17.38 25.40
CA ASP A 642 -11.36 -18.68 25.01
C ASP A 642 -10.84 -19.76 25.93
N HIS A 643 -9.53 -19.73 26.24
CA HIS A 643 -8.92 -20.63 27.20
C HIS A 643 -7.76 -19.99 27.97
N THR A 644 -7.67 -20.33 29.26
CA THR A 644 -6.45 -20.17 30.06
C THR A 644 -5.73 -21.50 30.05
N ILE A 645 -4.58 -21.59 29.39
CA ILE A 645 -3.81 -22.80 29.17
C ILE A 645 -2.64 -22.83 30.12
N TRP A 646 -2.57 -23.85 30.97
CA TRP A 646 -1.51 -24.02 31.95
C TRP A 646 -0.35 -24.82 31.39
N PHE A 647 0.86 -24.30 31.52
CA PHE A 647 2.12 -24.97 31.18
C PHE A 647 2.78 -25.50 32.43
N ASN A 648 3.07 -26.81 32.45
CA ASN A 648 3.68 -27.48 33.57
C ASN A 648 5.21 -27.33 33.60
N HIS A 649 5.82 -27.59 34.76
CA HIS A 649 7.27 -27.76 34.86
C HIS A 649 7.73 -28.92 33.97
N LEU A 650 8.95 -28.82 33.44
CA LEU A 650 9.53 -29.86 32.59
C LEU A 650 10.19 -30.94 33.48
N ASP A 651 9.86 -32.18 33.21
CA ASP A 651 10.54 -33.33 33.84
C ASP A 651 11.91 -33.53 33.21
N MET A 652 12.83 -34.21 33.96
CA MET A 652 14.19 -34.51 33.47
C MET A 652 14.18 -35.25 32.12
N GLN A 653 13.24 -36.17 31.91
CA GLN A 653 13.10 -36.85 30.61
C GLN A 653 12.79 -35.90 29.48
N VAL A 654 11.91 -34.91 29.70
CA VAL A 654 11.58 -33.88 28.76
C VAL A 654 12.77 -32.94 28.49
N ILE A 655 13.55 -32.66 29.55
CA ILE A 655 14.75 -31.82 29.43
C ILE A 655 15.80 -32.49 28.53
N HIS A 656 15.98 -33.82 28.64
CA HIS A 656 16.83 -34.58 27.72
C HIS A 656 16.36 -34.44 26.27
N GLN A 657 15.05 -34.50 25.98
CA GLN A 657 14.51 -34.26 24.64
C GLN A 657 14.77 -32.84 24.15
N VAL A 658 14.72 -31.86 25.05
CA VAL A 658 15.07 -30.47 24.72
C VAL A 658 16.57 -30.34 24.37
N VAL A 659 17.46 -31.01 25.11
CA VAL A 659 18.90 -31.09 24.79
C VAL A 659 19.11 -31.69 23.41
N ASP A 660 18.46 -32.83 23.13
CA ASP A 660 18.54 -33.49 21.83
C ASP A 660 18.09 -32.58 20.67
N LYS A 661 16.99 -31.83 20.86
CA LYS A 661 16.54 -30.84 19.90
C LYS A 661 17.64 -29.81 19.58
N PHE A 662 18.25 -29.22 20.60
CA PHE A 662 19.33 -28.24 20.41
C PHE A 662 20.58 -28.83 19.76
N ILE A 663 20.91 -30.11 20.05
CA ILE A 663 22.03 -30.84 19.44
C ILE A 663 21.72 -31.05 17.94
N VAL A 664 20.50 -31.47 17.59
CA VAL A 664 20.08 -31.66 16.20
C VAL A 664 20.09 -30.32 15.43
N GLU A 665 19.60 -29.23 16.04
CA GLU A 665 19.67 -27.89 15.44
C GLU A 665 21.12 -27.45 15.20
N LEU A 666 22.04 -27.77 16.12
CA LEU A 666 23.47 -27.50 15.93
C LEU A 666 24.06 -28.38 14.84
N GLN A 667 23.72 -29.65 14.78
CA GLN A 667 24.19 -30.58 13.76
C GLN A 667 23.78 -30.14 12.36
N VAL A 668 22.54 -29.70 12.14
CA VAL A 668 22.07 -29.14 10.86
C VAL A 668 22.91 -27.92 10.44
N GLN A 669 23.36 -27.08 11.39
CA GLN A 669 24.25 -25.97 11.13
C GLN A 669 25.66 -26.42 10.74
N LEU A 670 26.15 -27.50 11.33
CA LEU A 670 27.46 -28.06 11.08
C LEU A 670 27.51 -28.86 9.78
N ASP A 671 26.45 -29.57 9.42
CA ASP A 671 26.33 -30.34 8.17
C ASP A 671 26.55 -29.42 6.93
N ALA A 672 26.05 -28.19 7.00
CA ALA A 672 26.30 -27.19 5.94
C ALA A 672 27.79 -26.80 5.79
N LYS A 673 28.62 -27.16 6.78
CA LYS A 673 30.09 -26.93 6.81
C LYS A 673 30.89 -28.22 6.66
N GLY A 674 30.21 -29.33 6.41
CA GLY A 674 30.86 -30.66 6.29
C GLY A 674 31.40 -31.21 7.60
N VAL A 675 30.86 -30.77 8.74
CA VAL A 675 31.29 -31.22 10.09
C VAL A 675 30.20 -32.07 10.72
N SER A 676 30.53 -33.26 11.16
CA SER A 676 29.64 -34.17 11.89
C SER A 676 29.86 -34.05 13.42
N LEU A 677 28.77 -34.07 14.20
CA LEU A 677 28.80 -33.96 15.65
C LEU A 677 28.19 -35.18 16.29
N GLU A 678 29.00 -35.95 17.04
CA GLU A 678 28.51 -37.02 17.88
C GLU A 678 28.63 -36.62 19.36
N VAL A 679 27.51 -36.74 20.09
CA VAL A 679 27.43 -36.37 21.51
C VAL A 679 27.10 -37.62 22.32
N SER A 680 27.98 -38.00 23.24
CA SER A 680 27.76 -39.14 24.11
C SER A 680 26.62 -38.93 25.14
N GLU A 681 26.01 -40.01 25.66
CA GLU A 681 24.93 -39.93 26.65
C GLU A 681 25.36 -39.19 27.92
N GLY A 682 26.60 -39.36 28.36
CA GLY A 682 27.12 -38.66 29.55
C GLY A 682 27.16 -37.14 29.36
N VAL A 683 27.51 -36.69 28.17
CA VAL A 683 27.52 -35.25 27.83
C VAL A 683 26.08 -34.71 27.73
N ARG A 684 25.16 -35.48 27.19
CA ARG A 684 23.73 -35.08 27.12
C ARG A 684 23.14 -34.93 28.53
N HIS A 685 23.44 -35.86 29.44
CA HIS A 685 23.01 -35.79 30.83
C HIS A 685 23.61 -34.59 31.55
N TRP A 686 24.90 -34.33 31.36
CA TRP A 686 25.58 -33.17 31.92
C TRP A 686 25.00 -31.83 31.39
N LEU A 687 24.72 -31.77 30.10
CA LEU A 687 24.06 -30.59 29.50
C LEU A 687 22.66 -30.37 30.06
N ALA A 688 21.89 -31.45 30.27
CA ALA A 688 20.56 -31.42 30.86
C ALA A 688 20.59 -30.87 32.28
N GLU A 689 21.51 -31.37 33.13
CA GLU A 689 21.66 -30.88 34.49
C GLU A 689 22.12 -29.43 34.57
N LYS A 690 23.08 -29.02 33.71
CA LYS A 690 23.64 -27.68 33.74
C LYS A 690 22.74 -26.65 33.06
N GLY A 691 21.96 -27.08 32.07
CA GLY A 691 21.06 -26.24 31.29
C GLY A 691 19.66 -26.10 31.87
N TYR A 692 19.34 -26.81 32.94
CA TYR A 692 18.05 -26.71 33.61
C TYR A 692 18.18 -26.02 34.97
N ASP A 693 17.34 -25.05 35.21
CA ASP A 693 17.15 -24.37 36.47
C ASP A 693 15.67 -24.43 36.87
N ARG A 694 15.37 -24.81 38.12
CA ARG A 694 13.99 -24.96 38.59
C ARG A 694 13.17 -23.69 38.53
N ALA A 695 13.79 -22.52 38.63
CA ALA A 695 13.14 -21.22 38.54
C ALA A 695 13.07 -20.68 37.10
N MET A 696 14.08 -20.99 36.27
CA MET A 696 14.22 -20.47 34.90
C MET A 696 13.85 -21.50 33.81
N GLY A 697 13.51 -22.75 34.21
CA GLY A 697 13.22 -23.84 33.28
C GLY A 697 14.40 -24.18 32.37
N ALA A 698 14.13 -24.45 31.11
CA ALA A 698 15.14 -24.72 30.07
C ALA A 698 15.76 -23.47 29.45
N ARG A 699 15.45 -22.25 29.94
CA ARG A 699 15.96 -20.97 29.36
C ARG A 699 17.50 -20.89 29.36
N PRO A 700 18.25 -21.39 30.38
CA PRO A 700 19.71 -21.38 30.34
C PRO A 700 20.34 -22.34 29.33
N MET A 701 19.60 -23.36 28.84
CA MET A 701 20.09 -24.40 27.93
C MET A 701 20.81 -23.84 26.69
N GLY A 702 20.20 -22.88 26.03
CA GLY A 702 20.79 -22.24 24.85
C GLY A 702 22.15 -21.60 25.14
N ARG A 703 22.32 -20.98 26.32
CA ARG A 703 23.60 -20.39 26.77
C ARG A 703 24.64 -21.47 27.05
N VAL A 704 24.24 -22.53 27.74
CA VAL A 704 25.15 -23.66 28.06
C VAL A 704 25.66 -24.30 26.77
N ILE A 705 24.81 -24.55 25.81
CA ILE A 705 25.20 -25.09 24.49
C ILE A 705 26.10 -24.10 23.74
N GLN A 706 25.81 -22.80 23.79
CA GLN A 706 26.65 -21.79 23.17
C GLN A 706 28.05 -21.75 23.76
N GLU A 707 28.18 -21.82 25.09
CA GLU A 707 29.46 -21.72 25.77
C GLU A 707 30.29 -23.00 25.65
N HIS A 708 29.66 -24.15 25.75
CA HIS A 708 30.37 -25.43 25.85
C HIS A 708 30.48 -26.19 24.52
N LEU A 709 29.61 -25.95 23.55
CA LEU A 709 29.66 -26.59 22.23
C LEU A 709 29.98 -25.60 21.13
N LYS A 710 29.18 -24.53 20.95
CA LYS A 710 29.31 -23.64 19.80
C LYS A 710 30.61 -22.84 19.78
N LYS A 711 31.06 -22.30 20.93
CA LYS A 711 32.30 -21.54 21.02
C LYS A 711 33.57 -22.37 20.70
N PRO A 712 33.77 -23.54 21.28
CA PRO A 712 34.90 -24.41 20.94
C PRO A 712 34.88 -24.81 19.46
N LEU A 713 33.72 -25.28 18.97
CA LEU A 713 33.57 -25.66 17.56
C LEU A 713 33.81 -24.53 16.58
N ALA A 714 33.40 -23.31 16.92
CA ALA A 714 33.67 -22.15 16.05
C ALA A 714 35.16 -21.89 15.88
N ASN A 715 35.97 -22.05 16.90
CA ASN A 715 37.43 -21.89 16.81
C ASN A 715 38.05 -23.00 15.94
N GLU A 716 37.61 -24.26 16.10
CA GLU A 716 38.13 -25.38 15.32
C GLU A 716 37.71 -25.26 13.82
N ILE A 717 36.52 -24.78 13.55
CA ILE A 717 36.03 -24.56 12.16
C ILE A 717 36.73 -23.39 11.49
N LEU A 718 37.09 -22.34 12.23
CA LEU A 718 37.69 -21.14 11.64
C LEU A 718 39.21 -21.23 11.56
N PHE A 719 39.87 -21.82 12.52
CA PHE A 719 41.32 -21.77 12.71
C PHE A 719 41.99 -23.10 13.07
N GLY A 720 41.20 -24.15 13.28
CA GLY A 720 41.68 -25.44 13.79
C GLY A 720 41.55 -26.60 12.80
N SER A 721 41.33 -27.78 13.31
CA SER A 721 41.33 -29.05 12.55
C SER A 721 40.11 -29.26 11.68
N LEU A 722 39.03 -28.47 11.84
CA LEU A 722 37.76 -28.61 11.11
C LEU A 722 37.55 -27.59 9.98
N VAL A 723 38.63 -26.92 9.53
CA VAL A 723 38.57 -25.92 8.43
C VAL A 723 38.09 -26.57 7.13
N ASP A 724 38.51 -27.81 6.87
CA ASP A 724 38.13 -28.57 5.65
C ASP A 724 37.01 -29.60 5.90
N GLY A 725 36.32 -29.52 7.04
CA GLY A 725 35.34 -30.51 7.50
C GLY A 725 35.91 -31.56 8.44
N GLY A 726 35.06 -32.45 9.00
CA GLY A 726 35.52 -33.53 9.91
C GLY A 726 34.39 -34.16 10.72
#